data_0d3ade5378eb3bfedec526c4f3aaf131
#
_entry.id   0d3ade5378eb3bfedec526c4f3aaf131
#
_cell.length_a   1.000
_cell.length_b   1.000
_cell.length_c   1.000
_cell.angle_alpha   90.00
_cell.angle_beta   90.00
_cell.angle_gamma   90.00
#
_symmetry.space_group_name_H-M   'P 1'
#
loop_
_entity.id
_entity.type
_entity.pdbx_description
1 polymer ?
#
loop_
_entity_poly.entity_id
_entity_poly.type
_entity_poly.pdbx_seq_one_letter_code
_entity_poly.pdbx_strand_id
1 'polypeptide(L)'
;MQDEMDRMRRRDFLRLSGAGVAAASLQAVWPGSLAKAQAAELKSTLRAAPAHPLVLRSDQLEIMFDADDGLPYEYRWIANGARMRGEDFGLKMTATVCEREAWRFFAALIDATPSQHTAEGAAQNQAIFACQVKDGGKQCAAFRISYVLSGATLQVTMEEVTEEHGYELIEVAMPRLVTVREKDGPAWLVHGDSGGHFVMLADATAGTLPPNSFWGHINGSLPVNMVGSDRLMCVQETTAFMDTTAVEVTGAAGSRRAAIGSGRVHRVNGHDCYDMNLGKGAPLNCGIAVTPNLLVEDTPSCRLDFLAVTGDPRSAWIKAGKMIRDRMPTIPNDFYHDKYMYGIHCDEPTFPQPRSTFGQCEQTIADVADLTDNAPQIVHLWGWQFKGKDTGYPAVNVVDERIGGYDGMMRLMERGRALNATVTLSDNYDDAYRSSPAWDDAIIARRPDGQLWQSRVWTSEASWIIGLAKYMDGPGVERVRYTCERYKLPQTTHIDVLSYFAIRNDWDPKRPASGIRNLRQGRYRVLEEFAKHGVDVTSEGLRYPMIGKISGCWYAQTSETSPFGSQPIPLLPLVYGKSAIWGLSGSIGGEPVTARSRYLFWNAVMHEILGVATDRRRITDVFYLNLIPWMHLHRREIESFDRNGEQVTIGLEGNCRIAIDNAAKTYRVSLDGADIANEDAVFCPMDADRICFYALTARELSAAWPTEWKEDEAVAVALSIGKRDPVSFKVANGRATVNVAAQQPVILYRSHHMARV
;
A
#
# COMPACT_ATOMS: atom_id res chain seq x y z
N MET A 1 -8.20 -26.51 24.82
CA MET A 1 -7.36 -25.52 25.56
C MET A 1 -6.24 -24.95 24.70
N GLN A 2 -5.44 -25.78 24.00
CA GLN A 2 -4.38 -25.32 23.07
C GLN A 2 -4.99 -24.56 21.87
N ASP A 3 -6.03 -25.08 21.26
CA ASP A 3 -6.76 -24.44 20.14
C ASP A 3 -7.44 -23.12 20.52
N GLU A 4 -7.86 -22.99 21.78
CA GLU A 4 -8.48 -21.77 22.29
C GLU A 4 -7.45 -20.67 22.60
N MET A 5 -6.26 -21.05 23.06
CA MET A 5 -5.12 -20.15 23.25
C MET A 5 -4.55 -19.67 21.89
N ASP A 6 -4.46 -20.54 20.89
CA ASP A 6 -4.05 -20.16 19.53
C ASP A 6 -5.09 -19.26 18.84
N ARG A 7 -6.38 -19.48 19.07
CA ARG A 7 -7.46 -18.57 18.61
C ARG A 7 -7.45 -17.23 19.34
N MET A 8 -7.10 -17.18 20.63
CA MET A 8 -6.97 -15.93 21.39
C MET A 8 -5.74 -15.12 20.93
N ARG A 9 -4.58 -15.74 20.74
CA ARG A 9 -3.37 -15.08 20.22
C ARG A 9 -3.54 -14.62 18.78
N ARG A 10 -4.23 -15.39 17.93
CA ARG A 10 -4.59 -14.98 16.57
C ARG A 10 -5.60 -13.83 16.54
N ARG A 11 -6.60 -13.84 17.43
CA ARG A 11 -7.55 -12.73 17.59
C ARG A 11 -6.89 -11.44 18.05
N ASP A 12 -5.89 -11.52 18.91
CA ASP A 12 -5.17 -10.33 19.39
C ASP A 12 -4.20 -9.79 18.34
N PHE A 13 -3.55 -10.65 17.55
CA PHE A 13 -2.76 -10.24 16.39
C PHE A 13 -3.62 -9.61 15.29
N LEU A 14 -4.77 -10.20 14.98
CA LEU A 14 -5.72 -9.69 13.98
C LEU A 14 -6.49 -8.46 14.46
N ARG A 15 -6.77 -8.34 15.76
CA ARG A 15 -7.34 -7.11 16.35
C ARG A 15 -6.35 -5.94 16.36
N LEU A 16 -5.05 -6.21 16.42
CA LEU A 16 -4.00 -5.18 16.36
C LEU A 16 -3.68 -4.75 14.91
N SER A 17 -3.95 -5.60 13.93
CA SER A 17 -3.74 -5.26 12.50
C SER A 17 -5.01 -4.80 11.77
N GLY A 18 -6.20 -4.94 12.33
CA GLY A 18 -7.43 -4.80 11.56
C GLY A 18 -8.59 -4.05 12.20
N ALA A 19 -8.45 -3.37 13.34
CA ALA A 19 -9.58 -2.67 13.92
C ALA A 19 -9.22 -1.28 14.46
N GLY A 20 -9.75 -0.27 13.87
CA GLY A 20 -10.33 0.91 14.46
C GLY A 20 -9.97 1.34 15.89
N VAL A 21 -8.69 1.41 16.24
CA VAL A 21 -8.22 2.01 17.50
C VAL A 21 -7.34 3.20 17.16
N ALA A 22 -7.83 4.15 16.46
CA ALA A 22 -7.02 5.32 16.18
C ALA A 22 -7.73 6.65 16.32
N ALA A 23 -9.02 6.68 16.53
CA ALA A 23 -9.73 7.96 16.51
C ALA A 23 -9.63 8.78 17.80
N ALA A 24 -9.22 8.19 18.93
CA ALA A 24 -9.34 8.88 20.22
C ALA A 24 -8.02 9.30 20.91
N SER A 25 -6.86 8.79 20.53
CA SER A 25 -5.61 9.04 21.25
C SER A 25 -4.53 9.84 20.50
N LEU A 26 -4.69 10.10 19.21
CA LEU A 26 -3.77 10.94 18.43
C LEU A 26 -4.05 12.45 18.52
N GLN A 27 -5.00 12.87 19.34
CA GLN A 27 -5.37 14.27 19.47
C GLN A 27 -4.42 15.13 20.29
N ALA A 28 -3.40 14.56 20.93
CA ALA A 28 -2.66 15.28 21.97
C ALA A 28 -1.29 15.83 21.55
N VAL A 29 -0.69 15.47 20.41
CA VAL A 29 0.73 15.80 20.15
C VAL A 29 1.03 16.28 18.72
N TRP A 30 0.06 16.48 17.87
CA TRP A 30 0.33 17.06 16.55
C TRP A 30 0.05 18.57 16.54
N PRO A 31 0.88 19.41 15.87
CA PRO A 31 0.69 20.87 15.80
C PRO A 31 -0.64 21.34 15.16
N GLY A 32 -1.48 20.42 14.74
CA GLY A 32 -2.88 20.72 14.39
C GLY A 32 -3.72 21.39 15.49
N SER A 33 -3.16 21.56 16.69
CA SER A 33 -3.82 22.30 17.80
C SER A 33 -4.00 23.79 17.49
N LEU A 34 -3.10 24.42 16.71
CA LEU A 34 -3.27 25.81 16.30
C LEU A 34 -4.24 25.94 15.13
N ALA A 35 -4.20 25.04 14.17
CA ALA A 35 -5.22 24.97 13.14
C ALA A 35 -6.61 24.70 13.75
N LYS A 36 -6.69 23.88 14.82
CA LYS A 36 -7.93 23.68 15.59
C LYS A 36 -8.33 24.90 16.41
N ALA A 37 -7.39 25.61 17.04
CA ALA A 37 -7.68 26.86 17.77
C ALA A 37 -8.13 27.96 16.82
N GLN A 38 -7.51 28.10 15.66
CA GLN A 38 -7.95 29.00 14.60
C GLN A 38 -9.31 28.58 14.01
N ALA A 39 -9.52 27.28 13.81
CA ALA A 39 -10.81 26.77 13.33
C ALA A 39 -11.96 27.00 14.32
N ALA A 40 -11.67 27.04 15.63
CA ALA A 40 -12.68 27.34 16.65
C ALA A 40 -13.06 28.83 16.72
N GLU A 41 -12.19 29.74 16.30
CA GLU A 41 -12.45 31.18 16.22
C GLU A 41 -13.03 31.63 14.87
N LEU A 42 -13.09 30.78 13.87
CA LEU A 42 -13.53 31.11 12.53
C LEU A 42 -15.02 31.45 12.51
N LYS A 43 -15.31 32.73 12.37
CA LYS A 43 -16.63 33.22 11.99
C LYS A 43 -17.06 32.57 10.67
N SER A 44 -18.30 32.18 10.55
CA SER A 44 -18.89 31.50 9.37
C SER A 44 -18.95 32.37 8.07
N THR A 45 -18.26 33.48 8.05
CA THR A 45 -18.24 34.42 6.91
C THR A 45 -17.08 34.06 5.98
N LEU A 46 -17.43 33.80 4.72
CA LEU A 46 -16.45 33.62 3.64
C LEU A 46 -15.56 34.86 3.52
N ARG A 47 -14.30 34.63 3.25
CA ARG A 47 -13.34 35.67 2.94
C ARG A 47 -13.76 36.47 1.71
N ALA A 48 -13.59 37.78 1.74
CA ALA A 48 -13.76 38.65 0.59
C ALA A 48 -12.67 38.35 -0.47
N ALA A 49 -12.92 38.70 -1.71
CA ALA A 49 -11.89 38.60 -2.75
C ALA A 49 -10.66 39.42 -2.35
N PRO A 50 -9.43 38.94 -2.69
CA PRO A 50 -8.22 39.66 -2.38
C PRO A 50 -8.18 41.09 -2.92
N ALA A 51 -7.73 42.04 -2.11
CA ALA A 51 -7.60 43.43 -2.53
C ALA A 51 -6.44 43.57 -3.54
N HIS A 52 -5.43 42.78 -3.40
CA HIS A 52 -4.24 42.76 -4.25
C HIS A 52 -4.02 41.33 -4.84
N PRO A 53 -4.81 40.93 -5.87
CA PRO A 53 -4.71 39.61 -6.45
C PRO A 53 -3.44 39.49 -7.29
N LEU A 54 -2.73 38.37 -7.11
CA LEU A 54 -1.72 37.89 -8.02
C LEU A 54 -2.31 36.78 -8.88
N VAL A 55 -2.11 36.83 -10.20
CA VAL A 55 -2.75 35.89 -11.12
C VAL A 55 -1.70 35.12 -11.91
N LEU A 56 -1.77 33.77 -11.83
CA LEU A 56 -1.11 32.87 -12.76
C LEU A 56 -2.09 32.44 -13.85
N ARG A 57 -1.59 32.29 -15.08
CA ARG A 57 -2.41 31.89 -16.21
C ARG A 57 -1.66 31.02 -17.20
N SER A 58 -2.33 29.96 -17.63
CA SER A 58 -1.97 29.12 -18.77
C SER A 58 -3.07 29.23 -19.86
N ASP A 59 -2.98 28.38 -20.86
CA ASP A 59 -4.04 28.19 -21.86
C ASP A 59 -5.30 27.47 -21.30
N GLN A 60 -5.18 26.75 -20.17
CA GLN A 60 -6.23 25.93 -19.60
C GLN A 60 -6.77 26.43 -18.25
N LEU A 61 -5.91 27.02 -17.44
CA LEU A 61 -6.20 27.35 -16.05
C LEU A 61 -5.72 28.76 -15.69
N GLU A 62 -6.54 29.46 -14.94
CA GLU A 62 -6.21 30.74 -14.29
C GLU A 62 -6.30 30.54 -12.78
N ILE A 63 -5.30 31.00 -12.04
CA ILE A 63 -5.23 30.87 -10.57
C ILE A 63 -5.03 32.26 -9.98
N MET A 64 -5.94 32.65 -9.10
CA MET A 64 -5.84 33.89 -8.35
C MET A 64 -5.29 33.58 -6.95
N PHE A 65 -4.25 34.29 -6.54
CA PHE A 65 -3.67 34.24 -5.20
C PHE A 65 -4.02 35.49 -4.42
N ASP A 66 -4.02 35.40 -3.12
CA ASP A 66 -3.89 36.53 -2.24
C ASP A 66 -2.41 36.86 -2.05
N ALA A 67 -2.01 38.07 -2.46
CA ALA A 67 -0.62 38.52 -2.30
C ALA A 67 -0.20 38.68 -0.83
N ASP A 68 -1.15 38.86 0.09
CA ASP A 68 -0.89 39.11 1.51
C ASP A 68 -0.64 37.84 2.34
N ASP A 69 -1.02 36.65 1.81
CA ASP A 69 -0.82 35.38 2.53
C ASP A 69 -0.18 34.25 1.70
N GLY A 70 -0.03 34.48 0.39
CA GLY A 70 0.64 33.54 -0.49
C GLY A 70 -0.16 32.28 -0.80
N LEU A 71 -1.47 32.23 -0.49
CA LEU A 71 -2.31 31.08 -0.77
C LEU A 71 -3.22 31.29 -1.99
N PRO A 72 -3.49 30.22 -2.77
CA PRO A 72 -4.49 30.29 -3.82
C PRO A 72 -5.87 30.65 -3.25
N TYR A 73 -6.57 31.58 -3.89
CA TYR A 73 -7.91 32.01 -3.54
C TYR A 73 -8.98 31.40 -4.44
N GLU A 74 -8.73 31.36 -5.77
CA GLU A 74 -9.66 30.82 -6.75
C GLU A 74 -8.91 30.20 -7.93
N TYR A 75 -9.43 29.10 -8.43
CA TYR A 75 -9.05 28.45 -9.68
C TYR A 75 -10.19 28.58 -10.69
N ARG A 76 -9.88 28.92 -11.94
CA ARG A 76 -10.83 29.07 -13.02
C ARG A 76 -10.40 28.29 -14.24
N TRP A 77 -11.22 27.33 -14.65
CA TRP A 77 -11.02 26.60 -15.90
C TRP A 77 -11.42 27.49 -17.08
N ILE A 78 -10.51 27.78 -18.01
CA ILE A 78 -10.71 28.80 -19.05
C ILE A 78 -11.79 28.39 -20.03
N ALA A 79 -11.79 27.12 -20.49
CA ALA A 79 -12.67 26.65 -21.56
C ALA A 79 -14.18 26.73 -21.24
N ASN A 80 -14.59 26.49 -19.97
CA ASN A 80 -16.00 26.45 -19.57
C ASN A 80 -16.36 27.40 -18.43
N GLY A 81 -15.36 28.15 -17.92
CA GLY A 81 -15.55 29.11 -16.82
C GLY A 81 -15.85 28.47 -15.46
N ALA A 82 -15.70 27.14 -15.32
CA ALA A 82 -15.87 26.44 -14.05
C ALA A 82 -14.85 26.95 -13.02
N ARG A 83 -15.26 27.02 -11.75
CA ARG A 83 -14.44 27.55 -10.67
C ARG A 83 -14.36 26.61 -9.51
N MET A 84 -13.21 26.62 -8.81
CA MET A 84 -12.99 26.02 -7.50
C MET A 84 -12.36 27.06 -6.58
N ARG A 85 -12.54 26.90 -5.29
CA ARG A 85 -11.93 27.79 -4.31
C ARG A 85 -10.59 27.22 -3.83
N GLY A 86 -9.69 28.11 -3.43
CA GLY A 86 -8.54 27.80 -2.60
C GLY A 86 -8.88 27.99 -1.13
N GLU A 87 -8.08 28.80 -0.41
CA GLU A 87 -8.38 29.19 0.97
C GLU A 87 -9.44 30.29 1.00
N ASP A 88 -10.60 30.00 1.53
CA ASP A 88 -11.77 30.90 1.51
C ASP A 88 -12.23 31.34 2.91
N PHE A 89 -11.43 31.07 3.98
CA PHE A 89 -11.75 31.44 5.37
C PHE A 89 -10.79 32.42 6.02
N GLY A 90 -9.67 32.73 5.39
CA GLY A 90 -8.61 33.53 5.97
C GLY A 90 -7.70 32.74 6.91
N LEU A 91 -7.62 31.42 6.73
CA LEU A 91 -6.56 30.61 7.36
C LEU A 91 -5.22 30.96 6.73
N LYS A 92 -4.20 31.13 7.57
CA LYS A 92 -2.83 31.35 7.14
C LYS A 92 -2.05 30.04 7.16
N MET A 93 -0.99 30.00 6.41
CA MET A 93 0.03 28.97 6.55
C MET A 93 0.63 29.00 7.95
N THR A 94 0.99 27.84 8.46
CA THR A 94 1.59 27.69 9.79
C THR A 94 2.91 26.93 9.71
N ALA A 95 3.82 27.25 10.61
CA ALA A 95 5.07 26.52 10.82
C ALA A 95 5.16 26.02 12.24
N THR A 96 5.73 24.82 12.42
CA THR A 96 6.21 24.34 13.73
C THR A 96 7.70 24.57 13.79
N VAL A 97 8.17 25.17 14.88
CA VAL A 97 9.59 25.50 15.13
C VAL A 97 10.01 24.92 16.47
N CYS A 98 11.24 24.44 16.54
CA CYS A 98 11.92 24.05 17.77
C CYS A 98 12.98 25.11 18.15
N GLU A 99 12.89 25.64 19.37
CA GLU A 99 13.96 26.37 20.01
C GLU A 99 14.90 25.40 20.72
N ARG A 100 16.12 25.23 20.22
CA ARG A 100 17.05 24.15 20.60
C ARG A 100 17.42 24.13 22.07
N GLU A 101 17.82 25.28 22.62
CA GLU A 101 18.32 25.34 23.97
C GLU A 101 17.26 25.00 25.03
N ALA A 102 16.02 25.45 24.76
CA ALA A 102 14.89 25.20 25.64
C ALA A 102 14.10 23.93 25.29
N TRP A 103 14.40 23.30 24.17
CA TRP A 103 13.55 22.24 23.58
C TRP A 103 12.08 22.61 23.56
N ARG A 104 11.80 23.89 23.25
CA ARG A 104 10.47 24.44 23.16
C ARG A 104 9.96 24.34 21.71
N PHE A 105 8.92 23.53 21.53
CA PHE A 105 8.19 23.45 20.28
C PHE A 105 7.03 24.42 20.31
N PHE A 106 6.90 25.22 19.27
CA PHE A 106 5.79 26.17 19.14
C PHE A 106 5.35 26.25 17.68
N ALA A 107 4.09 26.63 17.49
CA ALA A 107 3.57 26.91 16.18
C ALA A 107 3.50 28.42 15.97
N ALA A 108 3.81 28.86 14.76
CA ALA A 108 3.80 30.25 14.36
C ALA A 108 3.04 30.42 13.03
N LEU A 109 2.42 31.58 12.88
CA LEU A 109 1.88 31.99 11.57
C LEU A 109 3.04 32.36 10.68
N ILE A 110 2.89 32.08 9.38
CA ILE A 110 3.87 32.43 8.35
C ILE A 110 3.46 33.77 7.75
N ASP A 111 4.42 34.72 7.74
CA ASP A 111 4.29 35.96 6.98
C ASP A 111 4.81 35.69 5.57
N ALA A 112 3.93 35.70 4.57
CA ALA A 112 4.28 35.49 3.18
C ALA A 112 4.19 36.83 2.41
N THR A 113 5.19 37.12 1.59
CA THR A 113 5.23 38.30 0.73
C THR A 113 5.68 37.91 -0.69
N PRO A 114 5.06 38.44 -1.74
CA PRO A 114 5.51 38.19 -3.11
C PRO A 114 6.98 38.65 -3.27
N SER A 115 7.85 37.75 -3.68
CA SER A 115 9.27 38.04 -3.88
C SER A 115 9.67 38.11 -5.35
N GLN A 116 8.92 37.46 -6.22
CA GLN A 116 9.11 37.52 -7.66
C GLN A 116 7.78 37.28 -8.37
N HIS A 117 7.45 38.18 -9.28
CA HIS A 117 6.36 38.07 -10.23
C HIS A 117 6.97 38.28 -11.63
N THR A 118 6.73 37.37 -12.55
CA THR A 118 7.21 37.57 -13.94
C THR A 118 6.60 38.84 -14.52
N ALA A 119 7.48 39.73 -15.03
CA ALA A 119 7.12 41.02 -15.57
C ALA A 119 6.11 40.92 -16.71
N GLU A 120 5.36 42.02 -16.94
CA GLU A 120 4.43 42.18 -18.06
C GLU A 120 5.08 41.73 -19.39
N GLY A 121 4.43 40.71 -20.04
CA GLY A 121 4.84 40.22 -21.36
C GLY A 121 5.51 38.84 -21.41
N ALA A 122 5.98 38.28 -20.29
CA ALA A 122 6.38 36.88 -20.18
C ALA A 122 5.17 36.04 -19.68
N ALA A 123 5.12 34.74 -19.98
CA ALA A 123 4.07 33.86 -19.49
C ALA A 123 3.96 33.98 -17.96
N GLN A 124 2.81 34.44 -17.46
CA GLN A 124 2.52 34.58 -16.02
C GLN A 124 2.26 33.20 -15.39
N ASN A 125 3.26 32.34 -15.43
CA ASN A 125 3.10 30.94 -15.01
C ASN A 125 3.84 30.58 -13.70
N GLN A 126 4.51 31.56 -13.07
CA GLN A 126 5.22 31.34 -11.80
C GLN A 126 4.94 32.47 -10.81
N ALA A 127 4.73 32.11 -9.55
CA ALA A 127 4.70 33.00 -8.40
C ALA A 127 5.61 32.47 -7.31
N ILE A 128 6.42 33.33 -6.70
CA ILE A 128 7.32 33.01 -5.61
C ILE A 128 7.00 33.92 -4.43
N PHE A 129 6.78 33.33 -3.27
CA PHE A 129 6.56 34.02 -2.02
C PHE A 129 7.73 33.80 -1.08
N ALA A 130 8.30 34.89 -0.55
CA ALA A 130 9.21 34.86 0.56
C ALA A 130 8.42 34.70 1.87
N CYS A 131 8.75 33.65 2.62
CA CYS A 131 8.05 33.27 3.82
C CYS A 131 8.96 33.50 5.03
N GLN A 132 8.44 34.13 6.09
CA GLN A 132 9.14 34.34 7.34
C GLN A 132 8.35 33.76 8.51
N VAL A 133 9.07 33.12 9.41
CA VAL A 133 8.53 32.56 10.65
C VAL A 133 9.13 33.32 11.82
N LYS A 134 8.30 33.85 12.73
CA LYS A 134 8.73 34.69 13.85
C LYS A 134 8.22 34.18 15.19
N ASP A 135 9.04 34.37 16.23
CA ASP A 135 8.70 34.18 17.63
C ASP A 135 8.80 35.56 18.34
N GLY A 136 7.67 36.11 18.78
CA GLY A 136 7.64 37.42 19.44
C GLY A 136 8.24 38.57 18.63
N GLY A 137 8.21 38.49 17.29
CA GLY A 137 8.79 39.48 16.38
C GLY A 137 10.23 39.19 15.93
N LYS A 138 10.93 38.23 16.54
CA LYS A 138 12.26 37.77 16.13
C LYS A 138 12.09 36.69 15.05
N GLN A 139 12.82 36.83 13.94
CA GLN A 139 12.84 35.81 12.91
C GLN A 139 13.48 34.51 13.44
N CYS A 140 12.86 33.37 13.16
CA CYS A 140 13.32 32.03 13.52
C CYS A 140 13.76 31.22 12.32
N ALA A 141 13.00 31.35 11.22
CA ALA A 141 13.31 30.71 9.96
C ALA A 141 12.76 31.53 8.80
N ALA A 142 13.29 31.30 7.60
CA ALA A 142 12.77 31.83 6.36
C ALA A 142 12.90 30.76 5.26
N PHE A 143 11.99 30.80 4.28
CA PHE A 143 11.99 29.93 3.12
C PHE A 143 11.22 30.57 1.97
N ARG A 144 11.23 29.94 0.80
CA ARG A 144 10.39 30.33 -0.34
C ARG A 144 9.36 29.25 -0.64
N ILE A 145 8.18 29.68 -1.06
CA ILE A 145 7.20 28.82 -1.71
C ILE A 145 7.10 29.25 -3.16
N SER A 146 7.35 28.33 -4.07
CA SER A 146 7.24 28.49 -5.51
C SER A 146 6.01 27.78 -6.03
N TYR A 147 5.21 28.47 -6.79
CA TYR A 147 4.05 27.96 -7.53
C TYR A 147 4.36 28.05 -9.02
N VAL A 148 4.36 26.92 -9.71
CA VAL A 148 4.61 26.87 -11.15
C VAL A 148 3.40 26.24 -11.84
N LEU A 149 2.77 26.99 -12.73
CA LEU A 149 1.63 26.54 -13.52
C LEU A 149 2.09 26.11 -14.92
N SER A 150 1.77 24.86 -15.29
CA SER A 150 2.04 24.32 -16.62
C SER A 150 0.78 23.61 -17.16
N GLY A 151 0.15 24.21 -18.19
CA GLY A 151 -1.16 23.72 -18.65
C GLY A 151 -2.18 23.73 -17.52
N ALA A 152 -2.67 22.55 -17.15
CA ALA A 152 -3.64 22.36 -16.06
C ALA A 152 -2.97 21.88 -14.74
N THR A 153 -1.66 21.87 -14.65
CA THR A 153 -0.91 21.38 -13.49
C THR A 153 -0.30 22.54 -12.71
N LEU A 154 -0.60 22.64 -11.41
CA LEU A 154 0.09 23.49 -10.47
C LEU A 154 1.08 22.67 -9.63
N GLN A 155 2.35 23.01 -9.72
CA GLN A 155 3.40 22.47 -8.87
C GLN A 155 3.67 23.43 -7.72
N VAL A 156 3.67 22.95 -6.49
CA VAL A 156 4.00 23.72 -5.28
C VAL A 156 5.27 23.18 -4.68
N THR A 157 6.26 24.02 -4.47
CA THR A 157 7.59 23.62 -3.96
C THR A 157 8.02 24.55 -2.83
N MET A 158 8.61 24.01 -1.78
CA MET A 158 9.27 24.75 -0.71
C MET A 158 10.79 24.72 -0.93
N GLU A 159 11.42 25.89 -0.95
CA GLU A 159 12.83 26.06 -1.35
C GLU A 159 13.58 26.99 -0.40
N GLU A 160 14.89 26.96 -0.46
CA GLU A 160 15.81 27.94 0.18
C GLU A 160 15.53 28.12 1.68
N VAL A 161 15.39 27.04 2.42
CA VAL A 161 15.15 27.10 3.87
C VAL A 161 16.40 27.60 4.59
N THR A 162 16.24 28.64 5.38
CA THR A 162 17.25 29.17 6.32
C THR A 162 16.70 29.18 7.72
N GLU A 163 17.54 28.81 8.69
CA GLU A 163 17.20 28.76 10.10
C GLU A 163 18.11 29.69 10.90
N GLU A 164 17.53 30.50 11.76
CA GLU A 164 18.32 31.36 12.65
C GLU A 164 18.97 30.52 13.75
N HIS A 165 20.12 31.01 14.25
CA HIS A 165 20.86 30.30 15.30
C HIS A 165 19.96 30.01 16.52
N GLY A 166 19.92 28.76 16.93
CA GLY A 166 19.09 28.27 18.04
C GLY A 166 17.68 27.86 17.67
N TYR A 167 17.26 27.96 16.41
CA TYR A 167 15.96 27.53 15.93
C TYR A 167 16.06 26.46 14.84
N GLU A 168 15.09 25.57 14.78
CA GLU A 168 14.93 24.55 13.76
C GLU A 168 13.49 24.54 13.24
N LEU A 169 13.32 24.65 11.92
CA LEU A 169 12.03 24.52 11.27
C LEU A 169 11.65 23.04 11.19
N ILE A 170 10.58 22.64 11.86
CA ILE A 170 10.15 21.25 11.90
C ILE A 170 9.20 20.95 10.74
N GLU A 171 8.14 21.77 10.60
CA GLU A 171 7.07 21.51 9.63
C GLU A 171 6.47 22.82 9.12
N VAL A 172 6.01 22.80 7.87
CA VAL A 172 5.18 23.83 7.26
C VAL A 172 3.86 23.21 6.86
N ALA A 173 2.74 23.84 7.13
CA ALA A 173 1.40 23.39 6.76
C ALA A 173 0.62 24.44 5.97
N MET A 174 0.05 24.00 4.85
CA MET A 174 -0.89 24.73 3.99
C MET A 174 -2.25 24.05 4.10
N PRO A 175 -3.14 24.48 5.00
CA PRO A 175 -4.27 23.66 5.44
C PRO A 175 -5.32 23.43 4.34
N ARG A 176 -5.47 24.38 3.41
CA ARG A 176 -6.50 24.31 2.35
C ARG A 176 -5.96 24.90 1.07
N LEU A 177 -5.51 24.06 0.17
CA LEU A 177 -5.09 24.50 -1.16
C LEU A 177 -6.25 24.53 -2.14
N VAL A 178 -7.17 23.57 -2.05
CA VAL A 178 -8.35 23.48 -2.92
C VAL A 178 -9.58 23.10 -2.10
N THR A 179 -10.69 23.80 -2.33
CA THR A 179 -11.96 23.62 -1.62
C THR A 179 -13.12 23.50 -2.61
N VAL A 180 -14.02 22.57 -2.36
CA VAL A 180 -15.33 22.46 -3.04
C VAL A 180 -16.45 22.58 -2.02
N ARG A 181 -17.61 23.10 -2.45
CA ARG A 181 -18.74 23.41 -1.58
C ARG A 181 -20.04 22.86 -2.14
N GLU A 182 -20.83 22.24 -1.28
CA GLU A 182 -22.15 21.71 -1.61
C GLU A 182 -23.09 22.76 -2.26
N LYS A 183 -23.04 24.02 -1.80
CA LYS A 183 -23.87 25.11 -2.33
C LYS A 183 -23.51 25.58 -3.74
N ASP A 184 -22.35 25.22 -4.25
CA ASP A 184 -21.93 25.63 -5.59
C ASP A 184 -22.30 24.59 -6.66
N GLY A 185 -22.99 23.51 -6.28
CA GLY A 185 -23.44 22.43 -7.15
C GLY A 185 -23.08 21.04 -6.62
N PRO A 186 -23.28 20.00 -7.41
CA PRO A 186 -22.88 18.64 -7.05
C PRO A 186 -21.37 18.55 -6.80
N ALA A 187 -20.98 18.51 -5.53
CA ALA A 187 -19.59 18.45 -5.11
C ALA A 187 -19.29 17.08 -4.47
N TRP A 188 -18.05 16.64 -4.58
CA TRP A 188 -17.61 15.33 -4.11
C TRP A 188 -16.16 15.32 -3.66
N LEU A 189 -15.82 14.29 -2.88
CA LEU A 189 -14.47 14.00 -2.36
C LEU A 189 -14.09 12.57 -2.65
N VAL A 190 -12.84 12.35 -3.07
CA VAL A 190 -12.14 11.08 -3.04
C VAL A 190 -10.89 11.23 -2.18
N HIS A 191 -10.63 10.25 -1.32
CA HIS A 191 -9.36 10.13 -0.63
C HIS A 191 -8.75 8.75 -0.83
N GLY A 192 -7.43 8.67 -0.98
CA GLY A 192 -6.71 7.43 -1.24
C GLY A 192 -6.40 6.62 0.01
N ASP A 193 -6.75 7.12 1.19
CA ASP A 193 -6.54 6.35 2.43
C ASP A 193 -7.27 5.01 2.37
N SER A 194 -6.59 3.95 2.85
CA SER A 194 -7.16 2.59 2.94
C SER A 194 -7.70 2.04 1.60
N GLY A 195 -7.07 2.40 0.47
CA GLY A 195 -7.36 1.85 -0.85
C GLY A 195 -8.22 2.72 -1.75
N GLY A 196 -8.88 3.74 -1.19
CA GLY A 196 -9.68 4.71 -1.92
C GLY A 196 -11.17 4.68 -1.57
N HIS A 197 -11.71 5.88 -1.31
CA HIS A 197 -13.13 6.07 -0.96
C HIS A 197 -13.69 7.29 -1.66
N PHE A 198 -14.98 7.25 -1.98
CA PHE A 198 -15.72 8.32 -2.64
C PHE A 198 -16.94 8.73 -1.81
N VAL A 199 -17.23 10.03 -1.76
CA VAL A 199 -18.48 10.55 -1.19
C VAL A 199 -18.96 11.80 -1.94
N MET A 200 -20.27 11.88 -2.20
CA MET A 200 -20.91 13.15 -2.54
C MET A 200 -21.05 14.01 -1.29
N LEU A 201 -20.77 15.31 -1.35
CA LEU A 201 -20.84 16.16 -0.17
C LEU A 201 -22.24 16.21 0.45
N ALA A 202 -23.29 16.04 -0.35
CA ALA A 202 -24.66 15.94 0.15
C ALA A 202 -24.86 14.77 1.13
N ASP A 203 -24.06 13.71 1.02
CA ASP A 203 -24.14 12.52 1.86
C ASP A 203 -23.01 12.44 2.90
N ALA A 204 -22.02 13.36 2.82
CA ALA A 204 -20.81 13.27 3.62
C ALA A 204 -21.07 13.58 5.11
N THR A 205 -20.26 12.98 5.97
CA THR A 205 -20.15 13.32 7.38
C THR A 205 -18.95 14.26 7.60
N ALA A 206 -19.13 15.28 8.44
CA ALA A 206 -18.02 16.16 8.81
C ALA A 206 -16.93 15.39 9.57
N GLY A 207 -15.70 15.67 9.25
CA GLY A 207 -14.54 14.98 9.83
C GLY A 207 -13.24 15.45 9.21
N THR A 208 -12.14 14.87 9.70
CA THR A 208 -10.80 15.09 9.17
C THR A 208 -10.07 13.75 9.08
N LEU A 209 -9.31 13.54 8.02
CA LEU A 209 -8.27 12.50 8.01
C LEU A 209 -7.03 13.05 8.72
N PRO A 210 -6.35 12.23 9.52
CA PRO A 210 -5.02 12.59 9.99
C PRO A 210 -4.12 12.82 8.77
N PRO A 211 -3.11 13.70 8.88
CA PRO A 211 -2.18 13.95 7.79
C PRO A 211 -1.61 12.64 7.27
N ASN A 212 -1.84 12.33 6.01
CA ASN A 212 -1.29 11.15 5.39
C ASN A 212 0.14 11.49 4.94
N SER A 213 1.11 10.96 5.63
CA SER A 213 2.50 11.01 5.19
C SER A 213 3.02 9.59 5.00
N PHE A 214 3.89 9.40 4.03
CA PHE A 214 4.57 8.12 3.86
C PHE A 214 5.46 7.74 5.04
N TRP A 215 5.80 8.72 5.86
CA TRP A 215 6.73 8.56 6.95
C TRP A 215 6.16 7.85 8.18
N GLY A 216 4.93 8.07 8.55
CA GLY A 216 4.45 7.63 9.86
C GLY A 216 3.11 6.90 9.83
N HIS A 217 2.38 6.91 8.73
CA HIS A 217 1.05 6.33 8.68
C HIS A 217 1.03 4.94 8.07
N ILE A 218 0.37 4.03 8.78
CA ILE A 218 0.12 2.66 8.37
C ILE A 218 -0.61 2.59 7.02
N ASN A 219 -1.40 3.63 6.69
CA ASN A 219 -2.30 3.66 5.53
C ASN A 219 -1.72 4.37 4.30
N GLY A 220 -0.44 4.72 4.27
CA GLY A 220 0.22 5.44 3.18
C GLY A 220 0.44 4.64 1.89
N SER A 221 -0.56 3.84 1.47
CA SER A 221 -0.46 3.06 0.22
C SER A 221 -0.74 3.92 -1.01
N LEU A 222 -1.67 4.86 -0.93
CA LEU A 222 -2.12 5.66 -2.06
C LEU A 222 -2.23 7.15 -1.70
N PRO A 223 -1.19 7.97 -1.96
CA PRO A 223 -1.13 9.39 -1.57
C PRO A 223 -1.86 10.29 -2.56
N VAL A 224 -3.09 9.98 -2.85
CA VAL A 224 -3.92 10.67 -3.82
C VAL A 224 -5.20 11.14 -3.16
N ASN A 225 -5.53 12.42 -3.31
CA ASN A 225 -6.83 12.97 -2.93
C ASN A 225 -7.43 13.72 -4.11
N MET A 226 -8.74 13.73 -4.22
CA MET A 226 -9.45 14.45 -5.27
C MET A 226 -10.65 15.18 -4.69
N VAL A 227 -10.87 16.37 -5.14
CA VAL A 227 -12.13 17.12 -4.90
C VAL A 227 -12.67 17.60 -6.22
N GLY A 228 -13.99 17.59 -6.38
CA GLY A 228 -14.58 17.97 -7.65
C GLY A 228 -16.03 18.41 -7.55
N SER A 229 -16.50 18.98 -8.66
CA SER A 229 -17.90 19.27 -8.97
C SER A 229 -18.32 18.49 -10.22
N ASP A 230 -19.47 18.83 -10.78
CA ASP A 230 -19.95 18.35 -12.08
C ASP A 230 -19.19 18.96 -13.29
N ARG A 231 -18.31 19.94 -13.07
CA ARG A 231 -17.65 20.68 -14.17
C ARG A 231 -16.13 20.72 -14.09
N LEU A 232 -15.56 20.62 -12.90
CA LEU A 232 -14.12 20.73 -12.65
C LEU A 232 -13.73 19.86 -11.47
N MET A 233 -12.60 19.19 -11.56
CA MET A 233 -11.98 18.48 -10.43
C MET A 233 -10.51 18.82 -10.29
N CYS A 234 -10.00 18.71 -9.07
CA CYS A 234 -8.59 18.78 -8.73
C CYS A 234 -8.13 17.45 -8.16
N VAL A 235 -7.00 16.98 -8.64
CA VAL A 235 -6.30 15.77 -8.17
C VAL A 235 -5.04 16.22 -7.47
N GLN A 236 -4.91 15.92 -6.19
CA GLN A 236 -3.68 16.11 -5.43
C GLN A 236 -2.88 14.83 -5.45
N GLU A 237 -1.64 14.91 -5.85
CA GLU A 237 -0.64 13.85 -5.75
C GLU A 237 0.56 14.36 -4.96
N THR A 238 0.96 13.61 -3.96
CA THR A 238 2.13 13.92 -3.14
C THR A 238 3.23 12.97 -3.52
N THR A 239 4.32 13.51 -4.05
CA THR A 239 5.43 12.72 -4.62
C THR A 239 6.68 12.73 -3.74
N ALA A 240 6.80 13.72 -2.86
CA ALA A 240 7.91 13.79 -1.91
C ALA A 240 7.57 13.00 -0.64
N PHE A 241 8.59 12.28 -0.13
CA PHE A 241 8.42 11.32 0.95
C PHE A 241 7.94 11.94 2.27
N MET A 242 8.38 13.17 2.55
CA MET A 242 8.05 13.88 3.78
C MET A 242 6.95 14.94 3.62
N ASP A 243 6.32 15.00 2.45
CA ASP A 243 5.12 15.81 2.29
C ASP A 243 3.92 15.12 2.94
N THR A 244 3.05 15.91 3.52
CA THR A 244 1.82 15.45 4.15
C THR A 244 0.61 15.95 3.38
N THR A 245 -0.47 15.22 3.43
CA THR A 245 -1.76 15.68 2.89
C THR A 245 -2.74 15.95 4.01
N ALA A 246 -3.56 16.96 3.86
CA ALA A 246 -4.69 17.24 4.74
C ALA A 246 -5.99 17.06 3.96
N VAL A 247 -6.95 16.35 4.54
CA VAL A 247 -8.30 16.17 3.97
C VAL A 247 -9.32 16.41 5.06
N GLU A 248 -10.28 17.29 4.80
CA GLU A 248 -11.35 17.58 5.74
C GLU A 248 -12.70 17.76 5.05
N VAL A 249 -13.76 17.43 5.77
CA VAL A 249 -15.14 17.83 5.45
C VAL A 249 -15.67 18.61 6.64
N THR A 250 -16.18 19.82 6.37
CA THR A 250 -16.74 20.73 7.39
C THR A 250 -18.12 21.22 7.01
N GLY A 251 -18.86 21.77 7.96
CA GLY A 251 -20.20 22.31 7.75
C GLY A 251 -21.33 21.29 7.98
N ALA A 252 -22.56 21.81 8.02
CA ALA A 252 -23.79 21.03 8.14
C ALA A 252 -24.36 20.69 6.76
N ALA A 253 -25.33 19.78 6.69
CA ALA A 253 -26.06 19.44 5.47
C ALA A 253 -26.58 20.72 4.75
N GLY A 254 -26.44 20.79 3.45
CA GLY A 254 -26.76 21.96 2.61
C GLY A 254 -25.67 23.04 2.58
N SER A 255 -24.60 22.90 3.39
CA SER A 255 -23.53 23.89 3.46
C SER A 255 -22.14 23.21 3.66
N ARG A 256 -22.05 21.90 3.43
CA ARG A 256 -20.80 21.15 3.55
C ARG A 256 -19.76 21.61 2.53
N ARG A 257 -18.53 21.44 2.93
CA ARG A 257 -17.37 21.64 2.05
C ARG A 257 -16.32 20.60 2.33
N ALA A 258 -15.62 20.20 1.27
CA ALA A 258 -14.41 19.40 1.36
C ALA A 258 -13.21 20.23 0.95
N ALA A 259 -12.12 20.09 1.66
CA ALA A 259 -10.85 20.72 1.35
C ALA A 259 -9.71 19.70 1.36
N ILE A 260 -8.77 19.93 0.46
CA ILE A 260 -7.48 19.25 0.43
C ILE A 260 -6.38 20.28 0.65
N GLY A 261 -5.40 19.91 1.47
CA GLY A 261 -4.25 20.73 1.81
C GLY A 261 -2.96 19.93 1.69
N SER A 262 -1.84 20.59 1.93
CA SER A 262 -0.51 20.01 1.92
C SER A 262 0.30 20.49 3.11
N GLY A 263 1.32 19.75 3.46
CA GLY A 263 2.33 20.13 4.44
C GLY A 263 3.67 19.55 4.08
N ARG A 264 4.70 20.03 4.79
CA ARG A 264 6.08 19.59 4.59
C ARG A 264 6.79 19.42 5.91
N VAL A 265 7.26 18.21 6.19
CA VAL A 265 8.19 17.96 7.30
C VAL A 265 9.60 18.28 6.80
N HIS A 266 10.22 19.29 7.40
CA HIS A 266 11.58 19.73 7.09
C HIS A 266 12.62 19.07 8.00
N ARG A 267 12.28 18.92 9.30
CA ARG A 267 13.12 18.18 10.26
C ARG A 267 12.31 17.18 11.04
N VAL A 268 12.90 16.04 11.28
CA VAL A 268 12.32 15.05 12.18
C VAL A 268 12.65 15.43 13.61
N ASN A 269 11.59 15.57 14.41
CA ASN A 269 11.67 15.96 15.79
C ASN A 269 12.18 14.80 16.67
N GLY A 270 13.25 15.03 17.45
CA GLY A 270 13.78 14.04 18.39
C GLY A 270 12.89 13.75 19.59
N HIS A 271 11.89 14.60 19.90
CA HIS A 271 10.89 14.34 20.94
C HIS A 271 9.80 13.36 20.52
N ASP A 272 9.45 13.34 19.22
CA ASP A 272 8.41 12.47 18.69
C ASP A 272 9.01 11.14 18.24
N CYS A 273 9.57 10.40 19.17
CA CYS A 273 10.00 9.04 18.91
C CYS A 273 8.80 8.13 18.88
N TYR A 274 8.24 7.92 17.69
CA TYR A 274 7.19 6.94 17.50
C TYR A 274 7.77 5.57 17.23
N ASP A 275 7.48 4.60 18.09
CA ASP A 275 7.57 3.20 17.73
C ASP A 275 6.19 2.69 17.29
N MET A 276 5.98 2.67 15.98
CA MET A 276 4.76 2.14 15.36
C MET A 276 4.54 0.66 15.69
N ASN A 277 5.57 -0.08 16.07
CA ASN A 277 5.49 -1.50 16.40
C ASN A 277 4.91 -1.75 17.79
N LEU A 278 4.92 -0.77 18.67
CA LEU A 278 4.28 -0.89 19.98
C LEU A 278 2.75 -0.83 19.94
N GLY A 279 2.17 -0.66 18.75
CA GLY A 279 0.73 -0.82 18.50
C GLY A 279 -0.19 0.21 19.16
N LYS A 280 0.38 1.23 19.84
CA LYS A 280 -0.42 2.19 20.60
C LYS A 280 -0.17 3.64 20.23
N GLY A 281 0.69 3.93 19.23
CA GLY A 281 0.99 5.31 18.84
C GLY A 281 1.44 6.19 20.02
N ALA A 282 1.88 5.58 21.12
CA ALA A 282 2.40 6.31 22.26
C ALA A 282 3.77 6.86 21.89
N PRO A 283 4.01 8.17 22.06
CA PRO A 283 5.35 8.69 21.94
C PRO A 283 6.23 7.93 22.94
N LEU A 284 7.34 7.36 22.45
CA LEU A 284 8.38 6.91 23.37
C LEU A 284 8.86 8.15 24.11
N ASN A 285 8.81 8.13 25.43
CA ASN A 285 9.41 9.18 26.21
C ASN A 285 10.94 9.06 26.07
N CYS A 286 11.48 9.70 25.03
CA CYS A 286 12.91 9.61 24.69
C CYS A 286 13.78 10.50 25.57
N GLY A 287 13.19 11.23 26.52
CA GLY A 287 13.91 12.20 27.31
C GLY A 287 14.34 13.43 26.50
N ILE A 288 15.28 14.20 27.03
CA ILE A 288 15.91 15.30 26.30
C ILE A 288 16.81 14.70 25.23
N ALA A 289 16.58 15.02 23.97
CA ALA A 289 17.37 14.51 22.87
C ALA A 289 18.85 14.95 23.01
N VAL A 290 19.73 13.97 22.92
CA VAL A 290 21.18 14.20 22.92
C VAL A 290 21.66 14.70 21.55
N THR A 291 20.89 14.36 20.50
CA THR A 291 21.18 14.68 19.11
C THR A 291 20.16 15.71 18.60
N PRO A 292 20.58 16.74 17.83
CA PRO A 292 19.67 17.71 17.23
C PRO A 292 18.67 17.04 16.28
N ASN A 293 17.59 17.74 15.98
CA ASN A 293 16.59 17.29 15.02
C ASN A 293 17.23 16.98 13.67
N LEU A 294 16.84 15.86 13.06
CA LEU A 294 17.42 15.41 11.78
C LEU A 294 16.81 16.17 10.60
N LEU A 295 17.66 16.75 9.76
CA LEU A 295 17.24 17.34 8.50
C LEU A 295 16.72 16.26 7.55
N VAL A 296 15.62 16.55 6.88
CA VAL A 296 15.06 15.68 5.85
C VAL A 296 15.60 16.10 4.49
N GLU A 297 16.46 15.25 3.93
CA GLU A 297 17.09 15.44 2.61
C GLU A 297 16.14 14.92 1.51
N ASP A 298 15.03 15.63 1.25
CA ASP A 298 14.06 15.27 0.22
C ASP A 298 13.55 16.54 -0.48
N THR A 299 13.25 16.47 -1.78
CA THR A 299 12.72 17.61 -2.51
C THR A 299 11.21 17.70 -2.29
N PRO A 300 10.73 18.74 -1.62
CA PRO A 300 9.30 18.92 -1.36
C PRO A 300 8.56 19.21 -2.66
N SER A 301 7.45 18.53 -2.88
CA SER A 301 6.66 18.67 -4.09
C SER A 301 5.21 18.23 -3.86
N CYS A 302 4.29 19.17 -3.97
CA CYS A 302 2.87 18.89 -4.07
C CYS A 302 2.39 19.24 -5.48
N ARG A 303 1.74 18.28 -6.14
CA ARG A 303 1.18 18.44 -7.48
C ARG A 303 -0.33 18.48 -7.42
N LEU A 304 -0.91 19.47 -8.07
CA LEU A 304 -2.35 19.63 -8.24
C LEU A 304 -2.66 19.63 -9.74
N ASP A 305 -3.32 18.57 -10.22
CA ASP A 305 -3.78 18.47 -11.61
C ASP A 305 -5.27 18.82 -11.69
N PHE A 306 -5.63 19.74 -12.56
CA PHE A 306 -7.02 20.15 -12.79
C PHE A 306 -7.56 19.51 -14.07
N LEU A 307 -8.78 18.98 -14.01
CA LEU A 307 -9.42 18.30 -15.14
C LEU A 307 -10.88 18.73 -15.25
N ALA A 308 -11.32 18.98 -16.47
CA ALA A 308 -12.75 19.15 -16.73
C ALA A 308 -13.49 17.82 -16.47
N VAL A 309 -14.58 17.92 -15.72
CA VAL A 309 -15.51 16.80 -15.50
C VAL A 309 -16.52 16.81 -16.63
N THR A 310 -16.75 15.63 -17.23
CA THR A 310 -17.75 15.38 -18.25
C THR A 310 -18.50 14.10 -17.89
N GLY A 311 -19.83 14.10 -17.98
CA GLY A 311 -20.65 12.96 -17.59
C GLY A 311 -20.98 12.91 -16.09
N ASP A 312 -21.17 11.71 -15.55
CA ASP A 312 -21.53 11.52 -14.14
C ASP A 312 -20.35 11.85 -13.21
N PRO A 313 -20.51 12.79 -12.27
CA PRO A 313 -19.48 13.11 -11.28
C PRO A 313 -19.04 11.91 -10.44
N ARG A 314 -19.94 10.91 -10.23
CA ARG A 314 -19.63 9.69 -9.46
C ARG A 314 -18.58 8.80 -10.10
N SER A 315 -18.34 8.94 -11.40
CA SER A 315 -17.31 8.19 -12.16
C SER A 315 -16.11 9.04 -12.58
N ALA A 316 -16.10 10.34 -12.29
CA ALA A 316 -15.04 11.26 -12.72
C ALA A 316 -13.65 10.85 -12.20
N TRP A 317 -13.59 10.25 -11.02
CA TRP A 317 -12.34 9.73 -10.42
C TRP A 317 -11.65 8.66 -11.27
N ILE A 318 -12.38 7.92 -12.12
CA ILE A 318 -11.79 6.89 -13.01
C ILE A 318 -10.81 7.55 -13.99
N LYS A 319 -11.20 8.67 -14.61
CA LYS A 319 -10.34 9.43 -15.51
C LYS A 319 -9.08 9.93 -14.81
N ALA A 320 -9.24 10.44 -13.59
CA ALA A 320 -8.12 10.90 -12.77
C ALA A 320 -7.21 9.74 -12.35
N GLY A 321 -7.77 8.62 -11.92
CA GLY A 321 -7.03 7.41 -11.57
C GLY A 321 -6.21 6.85 -12.73
N LYS A 322 -6.77 6.83 -13.95
CA LYS A 322 -6.05 6.44 -15.17
C LYS A 322 -4.87 7.38 -15.44
N MET A 323 -5.07 8.69 -15.34
CA MET A 323 -3.99 9.68 -15.51
C MET A 323 -2.83 9.44 -14.51
N ILE A 324 -3.14 9.12 -13.26
CA ILE A 324 -2.12 8.79 -12.25
C ILE A 324 -1.44 7.47 -12.61
N ARG A 325 -2.22 6.42 -12.94
CA ARG A 325 -1.71 5.11 -13.36
C ARG A 325 -0.71 5.20 -14.50
N ASP A 326 -0.94 6.07 -15.48
CA ASP A 326 -0.05 6.23 -16.63
C ASP A 326 1.33 6.76 -16.25
N ARG A 327 1.43 7.44 -15.11
CA ARG A 327 2.70 7.91 -14.52
C ARG A 327 3.36 6.89 -13.60
N MET A 328 2.62 5.88 -13.15
CA MET A 328 3.17 4.86 -12.24
C MET A 328 4.13 3.92 -12.98
N PRO A 329 5.21 3.48 -12.32
CA PRO A 329 6.09 2.47 -12.89
C PRO A 329 5.35 1.14 -13.09
N THR A 330 5.81 0.37 -14.05
CA THR A 330 5.37 -1.02 -14.22
C THR A 330 5.99 -1.91 -13.14
N ILE A 331 5.38 -3.07 -12.91
CA ILE A 331 5.91 -4.10 -12.02
C ILE A 331 7.35 -4.44 -12.41
N PRO A 332 8.29 -4.53 -11.44
CA PRO A 332 9.69 -4.83 -11.75
C PRO A 332 9.89 -6.19 -12.42
N ASN A 333 9.10 -7.19 -12.06
CA ASN A 333 9.24 -8.55 -12.58
C ASN A 333 7.87 -9.20 -12.82
N ASP A 334 7.65 -9.69 -14.03
CA ASP A 334 6.43 -10.38 -14.47
C ASP A 334 6.33 -11.83 -13.96
N PHE A 335 7.32 -12.32 -13.25
CA PHE A 335 7.43 -13.70 -12.81
C PHE A 335 6.25 -14.21 -11.96
N TYR A 336 5.51 -13.32 -11.31
CA TYR A 336 4.53 -13.67 -10.26
C TYR A 336 3.09 -13.89 -10.75
N HIS A 337 2.76 -13.50 -11.96
CA HIS A 337 1.37 -13.35 -12.43
C HIS A 337 0.57 -14.65 -12.55
N ASP A 338 1.25 -15.76 -12.77
CA ASP A 338 0.66 -17.07 -13.06
C ASP A 338 1.00 -18.12 -11.99
N LYS A 339 1.48 -17.66 -10.82
CA LYS A 339 2.00 -18.56 -9.79
C LYS A 339 1.18 -18.55 -8.51
N TYR A 340 0.98 -19.73 -7.94
CA TYR A 340 0.43 -19.86 -6.61
C TYR A 340 1.52 -19.58 -5.57
N MET A 341 1.45 -18.41 -4.95
CA MET A 341 2.43 -17.97 -3.95
C MET A 341 1.91 -18.25 -2.53
N TYR A 342 2.71 -18.94 -1.72
CA TYR A 342 2.39 -19.23 -0.34
C TYR A 342 3.64 -19.38 0.52
N GLY A 343 3.47 -19.29 1.86
CA GLY A 343 4.51 -19.54 2.83
C GLY A 343 4.36 -20.90 3.50
N ILE A 344 5.47 -21.47 3.97
CA ILE A 344 5.47 -22.59 4.93
C ILE A 344 6.22 -22.15 6.17
N HIS A 345 5.55 -22.21 7.33
CA HIS A 345 6.16 -21.93 8.62
C HIS A 345 6.89 -23.18 9.12
N CYS A 346 8.22 -23.17 9.06
CA CYS A 346 9.06 -24.30 9.45
C CYS A 346 9.18 -24.40 10.97
N ASP A 347 9.71 -23.35 11.61
CA ASP A 347 9.90 -23.35 13.06
C ASP A 347 9.83 -21.94 13.69
N GLU A 348 9.68 -21.91 15.01
CA GLU A 348 9.66 -20.72 15.84
C GLU A 348 10.12 -21.08 17.27
N PRO A 349 10.88 -20.23 17.98
CA PRO A 349 11.41 -20.56 19.31
C PRO A 349 10.39 -20.89 20.38
N THR A 350 9.15 -20.44 20.19
CA THR A 350 8.03 -20.73 21.15
C THR A 350 7.39 -22.08 20.94
N PHE A 351 7.74 -22.81 19.87
CA PHE A 351 7.18 -24.13 19.60
C PHE A 351 7.98 -25.22 20.30
N PRO A 352 7.31 -26.21 20.94
CA PRO A 352 7.99 -27.34 21.54
C PRO A 352 8.63 -28.26 20.51
N GLN A 353 8.11 -28.28 19.29
CA GLN A 353 8.61 -29.01 18.13
C GLN A 353 8.42 -28.14 16.86
N PRO A 354 9.29 -28.31 15.85
CA PRO A 354 9.09 -27.66 14.56
C PRO A 354 7.71 -27.96 13.97
N ARG A 355 7.12 -26.96 13.29
CA ARG A 355 5.85 -27.14 12.58
C ARG A 355 5.97 -27.95 11.31
N SER A 356 7.06 -27.73 10.57
CA SER A 356 7.29 -28.40 9.30
C SER A 356 8.79 -28.61 9.07
N THR A 357 9.24 -29.86 9.03
CA THR A 357 10.57 -30.20 8.53
C THR A 357 10.63 -30.03 7.03
N PHE A 358 11.82 -29.96 6.43
CA PHE A 358 11.96 -29.82 4.98
C PHE A 358 11.36 -31.00 4.20
N GLY A 359 11.40 -32.23 4.76
CA GLY A 359 10.69 -33.36 4.18
C GLY A 359 9.15 -33.19 4.18
N GLN A 360 8.61 -32.61 5.23
CA GLN A 360 7.18 -32.28 5.29
C GLN A 360 6.80 -31.10 4.37
N CYS A 361 7.71 -30.16 4.18
CA CYS A 361 7.54 -29.08 3.18
C CYS A 361 7.45 -29.68 1.77
N GLU A 362 8.33 -30.64 1.43
CA GLU A 362 8.31 -31.33 0.13
C GLU A 362 6.96 -32.03 -0.10
N GLN A 363 6.41 -32.73 0.91
CA GLN A 363 5.09 -33.34 0.80
C GLN A 363 3.98 -32.30 0.58
N THR A 364 4.01 -31.16 1.29
CA THR A 364 3.04 -30.07 1.08
C THR A 364 3.10 -29.54 -0.34
N ILE A 365 4.30 -29.35 -0.89
CA ILE A 365 4.50 -28.88 -2.27
C ILE A 365 3.96 -29.90 -3.28
N ALA A 366 4.20 -31.20 -3.03
CA ALA A 366 3.66 -32.27 -3.86
C ALA A 366 2.12 -32.31 -3.85
N ASP A 367 1.51 -32.20 -2.66
CA ASP A 367 0.05 -32.14 -2.53
C ASP A 367 -0.55 -30.95 -3.29
N VAL A 368 0.09 -29.78 -3.23
CA VAL A 368 -0.31 -28.61 -4.04
C VAL A 368 -0.21 -28.90 -5.53
N ALA A 369 0.90 -29.50 -5.98
CA ALA A 369 1.08 -29.88 -7.39
C ALA A 369 -0.03 -30.83 -7.87
N ASP A 370 -0.36 -31.86 -7.09
CA ASP A 370 -1.42 -32.82 -7.41
C ASP A 370 -2.80 -32.14 -7.52
N LEU A 371 -3.12 -31.28 -6.56
CA LEU A 371 -4.45 -30.65 -6.45
C LEU A 371 -4.64 -29.48 -7.43
N THR A 372 -3.57 -28.89 -7.98
CA THR A 372 -3.61 -27.73 -8.86
C THR A 372 -3.19 -28.04 -10.29
N ASP A 373 -3.10 -29.32 -10.67
CA ASP A 373 -2.60 -29.78 -11.98
C ASP A 373 -1.17 -29.27 -12.26
N ASN A 374 -0.29 -29.39 -11.28
CA ASN A 374 1.11 -28.96 -11.36
C ASN A 374 1.25 -27.48 -11.77
N ALA A 375 0.33 -26.62 -11.30
CA ALA A 375 0.43 -25.19 -11.51
C ALA A 375 1.76 -24.65 -10.95
N PRO A 376 2.35 -23.60 -11.56
CA PRO A 376 3.57 -23.00 -11.05
C PRO A 376 3.39 -22.47 -9.62
N GLN A 377 4.40 -22.72 -8.75
CA GLN A 377 4.34 -22.36 -7.33
C GLN A 377 5.52 -21.47 -6.93
N ILE A 378 5.29 -20.54 -6.00
CA ILE A 378 6.33 -19.83 -5.24
C ILE A 378 6.14 -20.17 -3.77
N VAL A 379 7.18 -20.69 -3.12
CA VAL A 379 7.12 -21.18 -1.74
C VAL A 379 8.15 -20.43 -0.90
N HIS A 380 7.67 -19.60 0.03
CA HIS A 380 8.51 -18.91 1.00
C HIS A 380 8.66 -19.74 2.26
N LEU A 381 9.90 -20.09 2.64
CA LEU A 381 10.20 -20.80 3.89
C LEU A 381 10.40 -19.79 5.01
N TRP A 382 9.57 -19.83 6.04
CA TRP A 382 9.65 -18.98 7.23
C TRP A 382 10.19 -19.76 8.42
N GLY A 383 11.11 -19.17 9.17
CA GLY A 383 11.70 -19.83 10.33
C GLY A 383 12.63 -20.97 9.95
N TRP A 384 13.32 -20.85 8.83
CA TRP A 384 14.29 -21.82 8.33
C TRP A 384 15.67 -21.71 9.01
N GLN A 385 15.96 -20.52 9.58
CA GLN A 385 17.26 -20.16 10.13
C GLN A 385 17.35 -20.32 11.65
N PHE A 386 18.54 -20.50 12.16
CA PHE A 386 18.97 -20.48 13.56
C PHE A 386 18.09 -21.36 14.48
N LYS A 387 17.12 -20.80 15.16
CA LYS A 387 16.16 -21.47 16.04
C LYS A 387 14.72 -21.19 15.61
N GLY A 388 14.51 -20.78 14.37
CA GLY A 388 13.21 -20.50 13.80
C GLY A 388 12.96 -19.01 13.54
N LYS A 389 11.68 -18.66 13.33
CA LYS A 389 11.23 -17.32 12.99
C LYS A 389 11.48 -16.32 14.13
N ASP A 390 11.78 -15.08 13.79
CA ASP A 390 11.96 -13.94 14.70
C ASP A 390 12.99 -14.18 15.80
N THR A 391 14.11 -14.78 15.42
CA THR A 391 15.32 -14.93 16.24
C THR A 391 16.57 -15.06 15.39
N GLY A 392 17.73 -14.77 15.96
CA GLY A 392 19.03 -15.01 15.33
C GLY A 392 19.44 -14.05 14.22
N TYR A 393 18.57 -13.15 13.74
CA TYR A 393 18.97 -12.12 12.77
C TYR A 393 20.03 -11.18 13.37
N PRO A 394 21.01 -10.68 12.57
CA PRO A 394 21.13 -10.81 11.12
C PRO A 394 21.93 -12.02 10.61
N ALA A 395 22.20 -13.04 11.43
CA ALA A 395 22.93 -14.22 10.98
C ALA A 395 22.06 -15.06 10.01
N VAL A 396 22.62 -15.36 8.83
CA VAL A 396 21.99 -16.19 7.80
C VAL A 396 22.83 -17.43 7.47
N ASN A 397 23.88 -17.68 8.23
CA ASN A 397 24.81 -18.78 7.99
C ASN A 397 24.44 -20.07 8.74
N VAL A 398 23.41 -20.05 9.55
CA VAL A 398 22.94 -21.20 10.34
C VAL A 398 21.53 -21.58 9.89
N VAL A 399 21.40 -22.77 9.29
CA VAL A 399 20.09 -23.40 9.02
C VAL A 399 19.72 -24.25 10.23
N ASP A 400 18.46 -24.27 10.62
CA ASP A 400 18.01 -25.06 11.77
C ASP A 400 18.14 -26.57 11.50
N GLU A 401 18.98 -27.24 12.28
CA GLU A 401 19.22 -28.67 12.15
C GLU A 401 17.98 -29.52 12.50
N ARG A 402 17.08 -29.01 13.35
CA ARG A 402 15.86 -29.73 13.76
C ARG A 402 14.89 -29.95 12.61
N ILE A 403 14.94 -29.11 11.58
CA ILE A 403 14.07 -29.20 10.41
C ILE A 403 14.75 -29.84 9.20
N GLY A 404 16.03 -30.20 9.31
CA GLY A 404 16.77 -30.92 8.27
C GLY A 404 18.08 -30.28 7.84
N GLY A 405 18.48 -29.16 8.44
CA GLY A 405 19.74 -28.47 8.22
C GLY A 405 19.94 -28.00 6.77
N TYR A 406 21.18 -27.56 6.49
CA TYR A 406 21.53 -27.05 5.16
C TYR A 406 21.25 -28.04 4.01
N ASP A 407 21.69 -29.30 4.17
CA ASP A 407 21.53 -30.30 3.12
C ASP A 407 20.07 -30.64 2.85
N GLY A 408 19.24 -30.66 3.91
CA GLY A 408 17.79 -30.85 3.79
C GLY A 408 17.12 -29.73 3.00
N MET A 409 17.51 -28.49 3.27
CA MET A 409 17.01 -27.32 2.55
C MET A 409 17.41 -27.33 1.06
N MET A 410 18.67 -27.65 0.77
CA MET A 410 19.14 -27.71 -0.63
C MET A 410 18.43 -28.80 -1.43
N ARG A 411 18.20 -30.00 -0.78
CA ARG A 411 17.39 -31.06 -1.40
C ARG A 411 15.95 -30.60 -1.65
N LEU A 412 15.31 -29.91 -0.70
CA LEU A 412 13.96 -29.38 -0.86
C LEU A 412 13.88 -28.41 -2.05
N MET A 413 14.82 -27.49 -2.19
CA MET A 413 14.87 -26.54 -3.31
C MET A 413 15.04 -27.27 -4.67
N GLU A 414 15.85 -28.33 -4.72
CA GLU A 414 16.01 -29.15 -5.91
C GLU A 414 14.74 -29.94 -6.26
N ARG A 415 14.15 -30.63 -5.28
CA ARG A 415 12.91 -31.40 -5.46
C ARG A 415 11.74 -30.52 -5.80
N GLY A 416 11.66 -29.31 -5.22
CA GLY A 416 10.65 -28.34 -5.57
C GLY A 416 10.61 -28.00 -7.06
N ARG A 417 11.77 -27.86 -7.70
CA ARG A 417 11.84 -27.62 -9.15
C ARG A 417 11.17 -28.72 -9.98
N ALA A 418 11.31 -29.98 -9.56
CA ALA A 418 10.65 -31.11 -10.22
C ALA A 418 9.12 -31.08 -10.05
N LEU A 419 8.62 -30.37 -9.05
CA LEU A 419 7.22 -30.15 -8.74
C LEU A 419 6.70 -28.77 -9.23
N ASN A 420 7.40 -28.16 -10.19
CA ASN A 420 7.10 -26.82 -10.70
C ASN A 420 7.03 -25.74 -9.60
N ALA A 421 7.81 -25.90 -8.52
CA ALA A 421 7.84 -24.98 -7.40
C ALA A 421 9.19 -24.27 -7.28
N THR A 422 9.12 -22.94 -7.21
CA THR A 422 10.24 -22.07 -6.84
C THR A 422 10.26 -21.96 -5.33
N VAL A 423 11.09 -22.78 -4.67
CA VAL A 423 11.26 -22.72 -3.21
C VAL A 423 12.33 -21.69 -2.88
N THR A 424 12.00 -20.75 -2.00
CA THR A 424 12.87 -19.65 -1.60
C THR A 424 12.74 -19.34 -0.11
N LEU A 425 13.51 -18.37 0.36
CA LEU A 425 13.63 -18.02 1.76
C LEU A 425 12.78 -16.80 2.11
N SER A 426 12.35 -16.72 3.35
CA SER A 426 11.90 -15.49 4.00
C SER A 426 12.98 -15.04 4.98
N ASP A 427 13.38 -13.77 4.90
CA ASP A 427 14.42 -13.15 5.69
C ASP A 427 13.94 -11.82 6.27
N ASN A 428 14.68 -11.19 7.20
CA ASN A 428 14.36 -9.92 7.84
C ASN A 428 15.60 -9.03 7.93
N TYR A 429 15.49 -7.79 7.47
CA TYR A 429 16.59 -6.80 7.48
C TYR A 429 16.35 -5.65 8.46
N ASP A 430 15.17 -5.57 9.09
CA ASP A 430 14.82 -4.51 10.05
C ASP A 430 15.18 -4.88 11.49
N ASP A 431 15.12 -6.18 11.84
CA ASP A 431 15.31 -6.67 13.20
C ASP A 431 16.67 -7.35 13.41
N ALA A 432 17.27 -7.14 14.58
CA ALA A 432 18.40 -7.88 15.08
C ALA A 432 18.10 -8.44 16.47
N TYR A 433 18.77 -9.55 16.83
CA TYR A 433 18.56 -10.23 18.10
C TYR A 433 19.89 -10.45 18.82
N ARG A 434 19.90 -10.26 20.15
CA ARG A 434 21.12 -10.42 20.95
C ARG A 434 21.68 -11.84 20.93
N SER A 435 20.83 -12.83 20.71
CA SER A 435 21.22 -14.23 20.54
C SER A 435 21.95 -14.52 19.22
N SER A 436 21.92 -13.58 18.27
CA SER A 436 22.55 -13.75 16.96
C SER A 436 24.08 -13.86 17.07
N PRO A 437 24.70 -14.84 16.44
CA PRO A 437 26.16 -14.89 16.32
C PRO A 437 26.76 -13.73 15.49
N ALA A 438 25.93 -12.99 14.76
CA ALA A 438 26.30 -11.79 13.99
C ALA A 438 25.82 -10.50 14.66
N TRP A 439 25.52 -10.52 15.95
CA TRP A 439 25.17 -9.32 16.70
C TRP A 439 26.33 -8.32 16.73
N ASP A 440 26.03 -7.05 16.44
CA ASP A 440 26.96 -5.93 16.56
C ASP A 440 26.17 -4.65 16.91
N ASP A 441 26.51 -4.01 18.05
CA ASP A 441 25.90 -2.74 18.48
C ASP A 441 26.08 -1.62 17.44
N ALA A 442 27.10 -1.71 16.59
CA ALA A 442 27.39 -0.70 15.56
C ALA A 442 26.33 -0.65 14.44
N ILE A 443 25.65 -1.75 14.17
CA ILE A 443 24.59 -1.80 13.14
C ILE A 443 23.22 -1.38 13.70
N ILE A 444 23.05 -1.32 15.01
CA ILE A 444 21.75 -1.03 15.64
C ILE A 444 21.48 0.47 15.61
N ALA A 445 20.29 0.86 15.18
CA ALA A 445 19.84 2.25 15.23
C ALA A 445 19.81 2.77 16.67
N ARG A 446 20.00 4.08 16.83
CA ARG A 446 19.94 4.73 18.13
C ARG A 446 18.74 5.66 18.24
N ARG A 447 18.21 5.75 19.43
CA ARG A 447 17.19 6.72 19.84
C ARG A 447 17.83 8.09 20.07
N PRO A 448 17.02 9.18 20.18
CA PRO A 448 17.52 10.52 20.48
C PRO A 448 18.36 10.63 21.76
N ASP A 449 18.09 9.76 22.76
CA ASP A 449 18.87 9.70 24.01
C ASP A 449 20.22 8.95 23.86
N GLY A 450 20.56 8.53 22.63
CA GLY A 450 21.80 7.82 22.31
C GLY A 450 21.79 6.33 22.62
N GLN A 451 20.73 5.80 23.24
CA GLN A 451 20.61 4.37 23.52
C GLN A 451 20.29 3.58 22.25
N LEU A 452 20.67 2.31 22.22
CA LEU A 452 20.26 1.40 21.15
C LEU A 452 18.74 1.31 21.11
N TRP A 453 18.18 1.24 19.89
CA TRP A 453 16.74 1.20 19.70
C TRP A 453 16.22 -0.24 19.83
N GLN A 454 15.72 -0.56 21.02
CA GLN A 454 14.99 -1.80 21.24
C GLN A 454 13.55 -1.67 20.72
N SER A 455 13.10 -2.67 19.97
CA SER A 455 11.72 -2.85 19.56
C SER A 455 10.98 -3.76 20.55
N ARG A 456 10.15 -4.66 20.09
CA ARG A 456 9.32 -5.53 20.93
C ARG A 456 9.81 -6.98 20.92
N VAL A 457 9.20 -7.81 21.77
CA VAL A 457 9.32 -9.26 21.73
C VAL A 457 8.32 -9.81 20.73
N TRP A 458 8.82 -10.39 19.65
CA TRP A 458 7.96 -11.01 18.62
C TRP A 458 7.64 -12.47 18.98
N THR A 459 8.64 -13.22 19.36
CA THR A 459 8.53 -14.64 19.74
C THR A 459 9.09 -14.87 21.14
N SER A 460 10.39 -14.99 21.31
CA SER A 460 11.04 -15.38 22.57
C SER A 460 11.96 -14.32 23.17
N GLU A 461 12.47 -13.39 22.37
CA GLU A 461 13.41 -12.35 22.80
C GLU A 461 13.09 -10.99 22.18
N ALA A 462 13.62 -9.94 22.76
CA ALA A 462 13.44 -8.59 22.25
C ALA A 462 14.22 -8.39 20.96
N SER A 463 13.56 -7.83 19.94
CA SER A 463 14.22 -7.38 18.73
C SER A 463 14.81 -5.98 18.91
N TRP A 464 15.78 -5.65 18.07
CA TRP A 464 16.50 -4.39 18.02
C TRP A 464 16.53 -3.91 16.58
N ILE A 465 16.35 -2.61 16.40
CA ILE A 465 16.20 -2.01 15.07
C ILE A 465 17.56 -1.87 14.39
N ILE A 466 17.69 -2.42 13.21
CA ILE A 466 18.88 -2.21 12.37
C ILE A 466 18.82 -0.81 11.76
N GLY A 467 19.89 -0.03 11.91
CA GLY A 467 20.10 1.22 11.19
C GLY A 467 20.48 0.94 9.74
N LEU A 468 19.47 0.79 8.87
CA LEU A 468 19.67 0.22 7.53
C LEU A 468 20.67 0.99 6.67
N ALA A 469 20.69 2.32 6.73
CA ALA A 469 21.66 3.10 5.95
C ALA A 469 23.10 2.72 6.32
N LYS A 470 23.43 2.62 7.60
CA LYS A 470 24.78 2.24 8.04
C LYS A 470 25.06 0.75 7.88
N TYR A 471 24.03 -0.10 7.97
CA TYR A 471 24.15 -1.53 7.77
C TYR A 471 24.51 -1.86 6.31
N MET A 472 23.87 -1.20 5.36
CA MET A 472 24.11 -1.39 3.92
C MET A 472 25.41 -0.73 3.42
N ASP A 473 26.14 -0.01 4.26
CA ASP A 473 27.50 0.46 3.95
C ASP A 473 28.58 -0.66 3.97
N GLY A 474 28.21 -1.87 4.37
CA GLY A 474 29.15 -3.00 4.45
C GLY A 474 28.49 -4.32 4.83
N PRO A 475 28.18 -4.58 6.12
CA PRO A 475 27.72 -5.90 6.58
C PRO A 475 26.45 -6.39 5.87
N GLY A 476 25.52 -5.48 5.55
CA GLY A 476 24.28 -5.80 4.84
C GLY A 476 24.52 -6.25 3.39
N VAL A 477 25.44 -5.60 2.68
CA VAL A 477 25.84 -6.00 1.33
C VAL A 477 26.46 -7.41 1.34
N GLU A 478 27.36 -7.68 2.27
CA GLU A 478 27.95 -9.00 2.43
C GLU A 478 26.92 -10.08 2.79
N ARG A 479 25.93 -9.74 3.61
CA ARG A 479 24.83 -10.64 3.93
C ARG A 479 24.02 -11.01 2.70
N VAL A 480 23.63 -10.02 1.86
CA VAL A 480 22.91 -10.29 0.61
C VAL A 480 23.71 -11.21 -0.30
N ARG A 481 24.98 -10.86 -0.55
CA ARG A 481 25.88 -11.67 -1.37
C ARG A 481 25.97 -13.11 -0.85
N TYR A 482 26.27 -13.29 0.46
CA TYR A 482 26.35 -14.61 1.09
C TYR A 482 25.07 -15.41 0.92
N THR A 483 23.90 -14.79 1.17
CA THR A 483 22.59 -15.46 1.06
C THR A 483 22.35 -15.94 -0.38
N CYS A 484 22.57 -15.08 -1.38
CA CYS A 484 22.40 -15.44 -2.78
C CYS A 484 23.31 -16.57 -3.24
N GLU A 485 24.60 -16.48 -2.92
CA GLU A 485 25.62 -17.47 -3.34
C GLU A 485 25.49 -18.80 -2.59
N ARG A 486 25.34 -18.74 -1.26
CA ARG A 486 25.30 -19.93 -0.40
C ARG A 486 24.08 -20.80 -0.65
N TYR A 487 22.92 -20.16 -0.76
CA TYR A 487 21.65 -20.86 -0.93
C TYR A 487 21.23 -20.98 -2.39
N LYS A 488 22.03 -20.45 -3.33
CA LYS A 488 21.71 -20.44 -4.77
C LYS A 488 20.29 -19.99 -5.00
N LEU A 489 19.96 -18.82 -4.41
CA LEU A 489 18.59 -18.31 -4.44
C LEU A 489 18.05 -18.33 -5.86
N PRO A 490 16.78 -18.73 -6.03
CA PRO A 490 16.11 -18.60 -7.33
C PRO A 490 15.88 -17.12 -7.64
N GLN A 491 15.16 -16.84 -8.71
CA GLN A 491 14.89 -15.47 -9.15
C GLN A 491 13.99 -14.64 -8.21
N THR A 492 13.63 -15.14 -7.04
CA THR A 492 12.81 -14.43 -6.05
C THR A 492 13.20 -14.79 -4.62
N THR A 493 13.01 -13.87 -3.68
CA THR A 493 13.06 -14.08 -2.23
C THR A 493 12.02 -13.20 -1.54
N HIS A 494 11.72 -13.49 -0.27
CA HIS A 494 10.85 -12.65 0.56
C HIS A 494 11.66 -11.96 1.65
N ILE A 495 11.44 -10.66 1.81
CA ILE A 495 12.00 -9.91 2.95
C ILE A 495 10.83 -9.39 3.78
N ASP A 496 10.69 -9.99 4.95
CA ASP A 496 9.68 -9.62 5.92
C ASP A 496 9.84 -8.14 6.34
N VAL A 497 8.76 -7.44 6.60
CA VAL A 497 8.63 -6.06 7.07
C VAL A 497 9.35 -4.97 6.25
N LEU A 498 10.19 -5.29 5.27
CA LEU A 498 10.98 -4.31 4.51
C LEU A 498 10.13 -3.21 3.86
N SER A 499 8.94 -3.57 3.36
CA SER A 499 8.01 -2.63 2.74
C SER A 499 6.90 -2.13 3.67
N TYR A 500 6.74 -2.71 4.85
CA TYR A 500 5.60 -2.46 5.72
C TYR A 500 5.85 -1.41 6.79
N PHE A 501 6.91 -1.56 7.57
CA PHE A 501 7.13 -0.68 8.71
C PHE A 501 7.43 0.75 8.28
N ALA A 502 7.00 1.68 9.13
CA ALA A 502 7.40 3.07 9.02
C ALA A 502 8.92 3.18 8.91
N ILE A 503 9.36 4.10 8.08
CA ILE A 503 10.78 4.33 7.87
C ILE A 503 11.31 5.05 9.10
N ARG A 504 12.27 4.41 9.78
CA ARG A 504 12.79 4.89 11.06
C ARG A 504 13.93 5.85 10.86
N ASN A 505 14.05 6.79 11.79
CA ASN A 505 15.22 7.63 11.92
C ASN A 505 16.27 6.91 12.75
N ASP A 506 17.54 7.29 12.60
CA ASP A 506 18.65 6.82 13.40
C ASP A 506 19.42 8.05 13.93
N TRP A 507 19.38 8.27 15.24
CA TRP A 507 20.11 9.36 15.90
C TRP A 507 21.51 8.95 16.38
N ASP A 508 22.13 7.99 15.69
CA ASP A 508 23.52 7.64 15.96
C ASP A 508 24.42 8.89 15.77
N PRO A 509 25.11 9.39 16.81
CA PRO A 509 25.91 10.61 16.68
C PRO A 509 27.07 10.47 15.69
N LYS A 510 27.48 9.24 15.38
CA LYS A 510 28.55 8.99 14.40
C LYS A 510 28.01 8.91 12.96
N ARG A 511 26.77 8.44 12.80
CA ARG A 511 26.14 8.19 11.48
C ARG A 511 24.63 8.47 11.56
N PRO A 512 24.22 9.72 11.81
CA PRO A 512 22.80 10.05 11.88
C PRO A 512 22.14 9.84 10.52
N ALA A 513 20.94 9.30 10.52
CA ALA A 513 20.17 9.10 9.30
C ALA A 513 18.69 9.43 9.52
N SER A 514 18.15 10.35 8.73
CA SER A 514 16.70 10.54 8.62
C SER A 514 16.03 9.30 8.01
N GLY A 515 14.72 9.17 8.19
CA GLY A 515 13.97 8.08 7.58
C GLY A 515 14.16 7.98 6.08
N ILE A 516 14.20 9.11 5.37
CA ILE A 516 14.43 9.13 3.92
C ILE A 516 15.82 8.60 3.54
N ARG A 517 16.85 8.87 4.35
CA ARG A 517 18.18 8.30 4.14
C ARG A 517 18.17 6.78 4.39
N ASN A 518 17.49 6.32 5.45
CA ASN A 518 17.30 4.87 5.70
C ASN A 518 16.48 4.19 4.59
N LEU A 519 15.53 4.89 3.95
CA LEU A 519 14.87 4.38 2.76
C LEU A 519 15.84 4.22 1.59
N ARG A 520 16.52 5.32 1.20
CA ARG A 520 17.34 5.36 -0.02
C ARG A 520 18.63 4.55 0.10
N GLN A 521 19.37 4.76 1.18
CA GLN A 521 20.68 4.10 1.43
C GLN A 521 20.52 2.77 2.17
N GLY A 522 19.34 2.48 2.69
CA GLY A 522 19.02 1.23 3.38
C GLY A 522 18.12 0.33 2.53
N ARG A 523 16.81 0.55 2.57
CA ARG A 523 15.83 -0.37 1.94
C ARG A 523 16.03 -0.51 0.44
N TYR A 524 16.17 0.58 -0.30
CA TYR A 524 16.43 0.51 -1.74
C TYR A 524 17.75 -0.17 -2.04
N ARG A 525 18.77 0.04 -1.20
CA ARG A 525 20.04 -0.64 -1.35
C ARG A 525 19.95 -2.14 -1.14
N VAL A 526 19.13 -2.62 -0.20
CA VAL A 526 18.83 -4.07 -0.05
C VAL A 526 18.28 -4.63 -1.36
N LEU A 527 17.27 -3.97 -1.95
CA LEU A 527 16.67 -4.41 -3.22
C LEU A 527 17.68 -4.40 -4.38
N GLU A 528 18.48 -3.34 -4.49
CA GLU A 528 19.51 -3.21 -5.51
C GLU A 528 20.59 -4.29 -5.40
N GLU A 529 20.98 -4.65 -4.18
CA GLU A 529 21.98 -5.72 -3.98
C GLU A 529 21.41 -7.08 -4.38
N PHE A 530 20.17 -7.43 -4.03
CA PHE A 530 19.52 -8.65 -4.51
C PHE A 530 19.38 -8.65 -6.04
N ALA A 531 19.00 -7.54 -6.64
CA ALA A 531 18.86 -7.41 -8.08
C ALA A 531 20.19 -7.66 -8.85
N LYS A 532 21.35 -7.30 -8.28
CA LYS A 532 22.67 -7.62 -8.85
C LYS A 532 22.93 -9.13 -8.98
N HIS A 533 22.27 -9.93 -8.16
CA HIS A 533 22.32 -11.38 -8.20
C HIS A 533 21.16 -12.01 -9.00
N GLY A 534 20.36 -11.18 -9.69
CA GLY A 534 19.18 -11.65 -10.45
C GLY A 534 18.02 -12.10 -9.58
N VAL A 535 17.97 -11.65 -8.33
CA VAL A 535 16.93 -12.00 -7.36
C VAL A 535 16.00 -10.81 -7.17
N ASP A 536 14.71 -10.98 -7.46
CA ASP A 536 13.66 -10.01 -7.14
C ASP A 536 13.15 -10.22 -5.71
N VAL A 537 12.61 -9.17 -5.10
CA VAL A 537 12.17 -9.19 -3.71
C VAL A 537 10.67 -8.99 -3.63
N THR A 538 9.98 -9.90 -2.91
CA THR A 538 8.65 -9.67 -2.37
C THR A 538 8.74 -9.24 -0.91
N SER A 539 7.72 -8.57 -0.38
CA SER A 539 7.72 -8.15 1.03
C SER A 539 6.30 -8.16 1.62
N GLU A 540 6.18 -7.71 2.86
CA GLU A 540 4.95 -7.88 3.63
C GLU A 540 3.81 -6.95 3.17
N GLY A 541 3.99 -5.63 3.23
CA GLY A 541 2.91 -4.67 2.99
C GLY A 541 3.15 -3.73 1.81
N LEU A 542 2.08 -3.40 1.08
CA LEU A 542 2.15 -2.45 -0.03
C LEU A 542 2.15 -1.02 0.50
N ARG A 543 3.22 -0.27 0.19
CA ARG A 543 3.33 1.16 0.46
C ARG A 543 3.88 1.91 -0.75
N TYR A 544 3.46 3.15 -0.90
CA TYR A 544 3.85 4.01 -2.02
C TYR A 544 5.36 4.05 -2.32
N PRO A 545 6.28 4.22 -1.34
CA PRO A 545 7.70 4.29 -1.64
C PRO A 545 8.26 3.02 -2.29
N MET A 546 7.55 1.91 -2.17
CA MET A 546 7.97 0.61 -2.71
C MET A 546 7.36 0.29 -4.08
N ILE A 547 6.44 1.12 -4.57
CA ILE A 547 5.85 0.96 -5.90
C ILE A 547 6.94 1.08 -6.98
N GLY A 548 7.02 0.07 -7.86
CA GLY A 548 8.08 -0.06 -8.86
C GLY A 548 9.44 -0.47 -8.31
N LYS A 549 9.54 -0.81 -7.01
CA LYS A 549 10.75 -1.33 -6.37
C LYS A 549 10.63 -2.79 -5.96
N ILE A 550 9.43 -3.24 -5.61
CA ILE A 550 9.10 -4.64 -5.31
C ILE A 550 7.95 -5.09 -6.21
N SER A 551 7.95 -6.36 -6.60
CA SER A 551 6.92 -6.89 -7.51
C SER A 551 5.67 -7.38 -6.78
N GLY A 552 5.80 -7.84 -5.54
CA GLY A 552 4.69 -8.41 -4.79
C GLY A 552 4.73 -8.10 -3.30
N CYS A 553 3.53 -7.91 -2.74
CA CYS A 553 3.33 -7.74 -1.30
C CYS A 553 2.31 -8.74 -0.79
N TRP A 554 2.52 -9.24 0.43
CA TRP A 554 1.58 -10.16 1.05
C TRP A 554 0.23 -9.52 1.32
N TYR A 555 0.19 -8.20 1.56
CA TYR A 555 -1.07 -7.49 1.68
C TYR A 555 -0.99 -6.00 1.36
N ALA A 556 -2.13 -5.44 0.93
CA ALA A 556 -2.41 -4.03 0.95
C ALA A 556 -3.41 -3.73 2.08
N GLN A 557 -3.27 -2.57 2.71
CA GLN A 557 -4.24 -2.12 3.69
C GLN A 557 -5.44 -1.48 3.00
N THR A 558 -6.61 -2.03 3.26
CA THR A 558 -7.89 -1.54 2.74
C THR A 558 -8.92 -1.49 3.87
N SER A 559 -9.88 -0.59 3.78
CA SER A 559 -10.97 -0.47 4.76
C SER A 559 -12.32 -0.36 4.05
N GLU A 560 -13.34 -0.87 4.69
CA GLU A 560 -14.74 -0.68 4.28
C GLU A 560 -15.37 0.58 4.93
N THR A 561 -14.66 1.23 5.86
CA THR A 561 -15.16 2.39 6.61
C THR A 561 -14.27 3.61 6.42
N SER A 562 -14.88 4.78 6.44
CA SER A 562 -14.24 6.07 6.32
C SER A 562 -14.85 7.09 7.30
N PRO A 563 -14.06 8.05 7.81
CA PRO A 563 -14.57 9.10 8.71
C PRO A 563 -15.60 10.01 8.08
N PHE A 564 -15.69 10.04 6.76
CA PHE A 564 -16.61 10.90 6.01
C PHE A 564 -17.92 10.20 5.63
N GLY A 565 -18.15 8.95 6.05
CA GLY A 565 -19.26 8.14 5.55
C GLY A 565 -19.11 7.78 4.06
N SER A 566 -17.89 7.90 3.53
CA SER A 566 -17.59 7.59 2.13
C SER A 566 -17.63 6.08 1.87
N GLN A 567 -17.90 5.73 0.62
CA GLN A 567 -17.97 4.33 0.15
C GLN A 567 -16.65 3.94 -0.50
N PRO A 568 -16.18 2.69 -0.31
CA PRO A 568 -14.98 2.20 -0.97
C PRO A 568 -15.17 2.17 -2.49
N ILE A 569 -14.13 2.58 -3.20
CA ILE A 569 -13.99 2.50 -4.66
C ILE A 569 -12.68 1.79 -5.00
N PRO A 570 -12.57 1.07 -6.11
CA PRO A 570 -11.35 0.34 -6.49
C PRO A 570 -10.27 1.28 -7.05
N LEU A 571 -9.92 2.34 -6.30
CA LEU A 571 -8.91 3.31 -6.71
C LEU A 571 -7.50 2.71 -6.64
N LEU A 572 -7.20 1.94 -5.59
CA LEU A 572 -5.92 1.25 -5.45
C LEU A 572 -5.61 0.34 -6.65
N PRO A 573 -6.50 -0.59 -7.06
CA PRO A 573 -6.25 -1.41 -8.25
C PRO A 573 -6.24 -0.60 -9.55
N LEU A 574 -7.03 0.47 -9.67
CA LEU A 574 -6.99 1.34 -10.82
C LEU A 574 -5.61 1.98 -10.99
N VAL A 575 -5.02 2.48 -9.91
CA VAL A 575 -3.73 3.21 -9.96
C VAL A 575 -2.54 2.27 -10.05
N TYR A 576 -2.50 1.19 -9.26
CA TYR A 576 -1.32 0.34 -9.12
C TYR A 576 -1.42 -1.04 -9.80
N GLY A 577 -2.53 -1.36 -10.47
CA GLY A 577 -2.74 -2.68 -11.06
C GLY A 577 -1.66 -3.16 -12.02
N LYS A 578 -0.89 -2.23 -12.64
CA LYS A 578 0.28 -2.56 -13.48
C LYS A 578 1.62 -2.51 -12.73
N SER A 579 1.64 -2.11 -11.47
CA SER A 579 2.87 -1.75 -10.75
C SER A 579 3.30 -2.75 -9.70
N ALA A 580 2.36 -3.54 -9.17
CA ALA A 580 2.61 -4.58 -8.18
C ALA A 580 1.44 -5.56 -8.12
N ILE A 581 1.65 -6.72 -7.49
CA ILE A 581 0.59 -7.60 -7.02
C ILE A 581 0.50 -7.56 -5.49
N TRP A 582 -0.67 -7.82 -4.93
CA TRP A 582 -0.88 -7.80 -3.48
C TRP A 582 -2.00 -8.73 -3.03
N GLY A 583 -1.92 -9.15 -1.77
CA GLY A 583 -3.03 -9.71 -1.03
C GLY A 583 -3.77 -8.64 -0.21
N LEU A 584 -4.58 -9.06 0.74
CA LEU A 584 -5.23 -8.17 1.71
C LEU A 584 -4.75 -8.46 3.13
N SER A 585 -4.78 -7.44 3.99
CA SER A 585 -4.52 -7.62 5.43
C SER A 585 -5.50 -8.64 6.02
N GLY A 586 -4.97 -9.63 6.74
CA GLY A 586 -5.73 -10.77 7.25
C GLY A 586 -5.65 -12.04 6.39
N SER A 587 -5.13 -11.96 5.15
CA SER A 587 -4.97 -13.13 4.27
C SER A 587 -3.90 -14.12 4.74
N ILE A 588 -3.01 -13.70 5.63
CA ILE A 588 -1.95 -14.56 6.16
C ILE A 588 -2.55 -15.61 7.11
N GLY A 589 -3.03 -16.69 6.52
CA GLY A 589 -3.38 -17.91 7.24
C GLY A 589 -4.69 -17.87 8.06
N GLY A 590 -5.65 -17.01 7.76
CA GLY A 590 -6.85 -16.94 8.60
C GLY A 590 -8.13 -16.36 8.01
N GLU A 591 -8.10 -15.74 6.82
CA GLU A 591 -9.32 -15.21 6.23
C GLU A 591 -10.29 -16.34 5.83
N PRO A 592 -11.57 -16.18 6.13
CA PRO A 592 -12.58 -17.09 5.60
C PRO A 592 -12.58 -17.07 4.07
N VAL A 593 -12.64 -18.24 3.45
CA VAL A 593 -12.77 -18.37 1.99
C VAL A 593 -14.02 -17.62 1.47
N THR A 594 -14.96 -17.31 2.34
CA THR A 594 -16.16 -16.50 2.05
C THR A 594 -15.91 -15.03 1.77
N ALA A 595 -14.69 -14.52 2.00
CA ALA A 595 -14.34 -13.13 1.72
C ALA A 595 -13.87 -12.87 0.27
N ARG A 596 -14.04 -13.84 -0.65
CA ARG A 596 -13.53 -13.77 -2.03
C ARG A 596 -14.00 -12.54 -2.82
N SER A 597 -15.25 -12.10 -2.62
CA SER A 597 -15.76 -10.88 -3.27
C SER A 597 -14.92 -9.64 -2.95
N ARG A 598 -14.42 -9.53 -1.71
CA ARG A 598 -13.52 -8.45 -1.29
C ARG A 598 -12.17 -8.51 -2.00
N TYR A 599 -11.61 -9.73 -2.19
CA TYR A 599 -10.37 -9.90 -2.94
C TYR A 599 -10.54 -9.50 -4.41
N LEU A 600 -11.65 -9.88 -5.04
CA LEU A 600 -11.97 -9.47 -6.41
C LEU A 600 -12.17 -7.95 -6.53
N PHE A 601 -12.87 -7.33 -5.57
CA PHE A 601 -13.07 -5.89 -5.53
C PHE A 601 -11.73 -5.11 -5.50
N TRP A 602 -10.80 -5.59 -4.67
CA TRP A 602 -9.49 -4.95 -4.51
C TRP A 602 -8.41 -5.50 -5.46
N ASN A 603 -8.80 -6.33 -6.43
CA ASN A 603 -7.86 -6.99 -7.35
C ASN A 603 -6.70 -7.69 -6.61
N ALA A 604 -7.02 -8.34 -5.51
CA ALA A 604 -6.07 -8.95 -4.62
C ALA A 604 -6.05 -10.47 -4.75
N VAL A 605 -4.90 -11.07 -4.47
CA VAL A 605 -4.74 -12.53 -4.40
C VAL A 605 -4.70 -12.99 -2.96
N MET A 606 -5.28 -14.15 -2.66
CA MET A 606 -5.20 -14.76 -1.33
C MET A 606 -3.84 -15.45 -1.17
N HIS A 607 -3.00 -14.91 -0.28
CA HIS A 607 -1.75 -15.54 0.11
C HIS A 607 -1.98 -16.44 1.33
N GLU A 608 -1.45 -17.64 1.29
CA GLU A 608 -1.66 -18.65 2.31
C GLU A 608 -0.37 -19.00 3.07
N ILE A 609 -0.52 -19.45 4.30
CA ILE A 609 0.53 -20.17 5.02
C ILE A 609 0.08 -21.63 5.13
N LEU A 610 0.73 -22.49 4.36
CA LEU A 610 0.48 -23.91 4.32
C LEU A 610 1.44 -24.66 5.26
N GLY A 611 1.11 -25.90 5.58
CA GLY A 611 1.93 -26.79 6.37
C GLY A 611 1.27 -28.14 6.54
N VAL A 612 1.85 -29.00 7.38
CA VAL A 612 1.40 -30.39 7.60
C VAL A 612 -0.06 -30.43 8.06
N ALA A 613 -0.47 -29.50 8.90
CA ALA A 613 -1.83 -29.43 9.47
C ALA A 613 -2.84 -28.68 8.59
N THR A 614 -2.44 -28.21 7.40
CA THR A 614 -3.36 -27.49 6.52
C THR A 614 -4.42 -28.44 5.95
N ASP A 615 -5.68 -28.07 6.05
CA ASP A 615 -6.75 -28.76 5.33
C ASP A 615 -6.53 -28.64 3.82
N ARG A 616 -6.39 -29.76 3.13
CA ARG A 616 -6.11 -29.80 1.68
C ARG A 616 -7.23 -29.18 0.83
N ARG A 617 -8.47 -29.15 1.34
CA ARG A 617 -9.59 -28.45 0.70
C ARG A 617 -9.30 -26.94 0.56
N ARG A 618 -8.62 -26.35 1.56
CA ARG A 618 -8.26 -24.94 1.50
C ARG A 618 -7.35 -24.62 0.32
N ILE A 619 -6.46 -25.52 -0.07
CA ILE A 619 -5.61 -25.36 -1.25
C ILE A 619 -6.47 -25.24 -2.50
N THR A 620 -7.42 -26.16 -2.71
CA THR A 620 -8.30 -26.14 -3.87
C THR A 620 -9.25 -24.94 -3.86
N ASP A 621 -9.83 -24.62 -2.70
CA ASP A 621 -10.73 -23.46 -2.57
C ASP A 621 -10.04 -22.14 -2.91
N VAL A 622 -8.82 -21.94 -2.42
CA VAL A 622 -8.05 -20.70 -2.70
C VAL A 622 -7.56 -20.68 -4.15
N PHE A 623 -6.99 -21.79 -4.63
CA PHE A 623 -6.47 -21.85 -5.98
C PHE A 623 -7.56 -21.63 -7.03
N TYR A 624 -8.65 -22.42 -6.98
CA TYR A 624 -9.68 -22.37 -8.01
C TYR A 624 -10.61 -21.17 -7.85
N LEU A 625 -11.09 -20.85 -6.64
CA LEU A 625 -12.11 -19.83 -6.47
C LEU A 625 -11.58 -18.41 -6.28
N ASN A 626 -10.27 -18.23 -6.02
CA ASN A 626 -9.66 -16.90 -5.96
C ASN A 626 -8.59 -16.72 -7.04
N LEU A 627 -7.56 -17.56 -7.05
CA LEU A 627 -6.40 -17.34 -7.90
C LEU A 627 -6.73 -17.44 -9.39
N ILE A 628 -7.49 -18.46 -9.82
CA ILE A 628 -7.86 -18.62 -11.24
C ILE A 628 -8.67 -17.43 -11.77
N PRO A 629 -9.77 -16.96 -11.13
CA PRO A 629 -10.45 -15.74 -11.57
C PRO A 629 -9.53 -14.51 -11.55
N TRP A 630 -8.69 -14.36 -10.51
CA TRP A 630 -7.75 -13.25 -10.39
C TRP A 630 -6.74 -13.22 -11.54
N MET A 631 -6.21 -14.37 -11.97
CA MET A 631 -5.30 -14.46 -13.14
C MET A 631 -5.91 -13.90 -14.42
N HIS A 632 -7.22 -14.03 -14.60
CA HIS A 632 -7.93 -13.46 -15.75
C HIS A 632 -8.17 -11.95 -15.64
N LEU A 633 -8.19 -11.38 -14.42
CA LEU A 633 -8.67 -10.03 -14.16
C LEU A 633 -7.55 -9.02 -13.85
N HIS A 634 -6.49 -9.44 -13.13
CA HIS A 634 -5.57 -8.52 -12.45
C HIS A 634 -4.76 -7.62 -13.39
N ARG A 635 -4.59 -7.98 -14.66
CA ARG A 635 -3.89 -7.16 -15.66
C ARG A 635 -4.82 -6.24 -16.45
N ARG A 636 -6.14 -6.40 -16.29
CA ARG A 636 -7.14 -5.64 -17.06
C ARG A 636 -7.39 -4.28 -16.44
N GLU A 637 -7.54 -3.29 -17.29
CA GLU A 637 -7.84 -1.94 -16.87
C GLU A 637 -9.30 -1.80 -16.41
N ILE A 638 -9.53 -1.06 -15.33
CA ILE A 638 -10.88 -0.69 -14.89
C ILE A 638 -11.42 0.38 -15.84
N GLU A 639 -12.52 0.07 -16.54
CA GLU A 639 -13.17 0.96 -17.50
C GLU A 639 -14.39 1.66 -16.91
N SER A 640 -15.10 0.96 -16.02
CA SER A 640 -16.32 1.50 -15.39
C SER A 640 -16.49 0.97 -13.97
N PHE A 641 -17.20 1.73 -13.17
CA PHE A 641 -17.61 1.38 -11.82
C PHE A 641 -19.01 1.90 -11.56
N ASP A 642 -19.87 1.06 -11.03
CA ASP A 642 -21.20 1.41 -10.59
C ASP A 642 -21.48 0.80 -9.22
N ARG A 643 -22.10 1.58 -8.35
CA ARG A 643 -22.58 1.15 -7.04
C ARG A 643 -24.00 1.62 -6.81
N ASN A 644 -24.89 0.67 -6.58
CA ASN A 644 -26.27 0.94 -6.20
C ASN A 644 -26.57 0.21 -4.88
N GLY A 645 -26.44 0.93 -3.77
CA GLY A 645 -26.52 0.35 -2.43
C GLY A 645 -25.46 -0.74 -2.23
N GLU A 646 -25.90 -1.96 -1.95
CA GLU A 646 -25.04 -3.12 -1.72
C GLU A 646 -24.56 -3.79 -3.01
N GLN A 647 -25.14 -3.42 -4.15
CA GLN A 647 -24.73 -3.95 -5.46
C GLN A 647 -23.61 -3.14 -6.05
N VAL A 648 -22.55 -3.81 -6.47
CA VAL A 648 -21.36 -3.22 -7.09
C VAL A 648 -21.07 -3.91 -8.41
N THR A 649 -20.75 -3.12 -9.42
CA THR A 649 -20.29 -3.61 -10.72
C THR A 649 -18.99 -2.92 -11.09
N ILE A 650 -17.98 -3.71 -11.47
CA ILE A 650 -16.71 -3.24 -12.00
C ILE A 650 -16.60 -3.76 -13.42
N GLY A 651 -16.57 -2.87 -14.40
CA GLY A 651 -16.27 -3.18 -15.79
C GLY A 651 -14.79 -3.08 -16.05
N LEU A 652 -14.24 -4.10 -16.70
CA LEU A 652 -12.82 -4.23 -16.99
C LEU A 652 -12.61 -4.36 -18.51
N GLU A 653 -11.41 -4.03 -18.96
CA GLU A 653 -10.98 -4.16 -20.35
C GLU A 653 -11.32 -5.53 -20.95
N GLY A 654 -11.73 -5.56 -22.24
CA GLY A 654 -12.07 -6.80 -22.95
C GLY A 654 -13.43 -7.37 -22.55
N ASN A 655 -14.43 -6.53 -22.31
CA ASN A 655 -15.78 -6.92 -21.95
C ASN A 655 -15.84 -7.88 -20.72
N CYS A 656 -14.94 -7.64 -19.76
CA CYS A 656 -14.90 -8.39 -18.50
C CYS A 656 -15.66 -7.65 -17.41
N ARG A 657 -16.29 -8.39 -16.52
CA ARG A 657 -17.12 -7.78 -15.47
C ARG A 657 -17.04 -8.55 -14.17
N ILE A 658 -16.98 -7.82 -13.06
CA ILE A 658 -17.22 -8.33 -11.72
C ILE A 658 -18.50 -7.70 -11.20
N ALA A 659 -19.48 -8.51 -10.82
CA ALA A 659 -20.72 -8.07 -10.17
C ALA A 659 -20.77 -8.67 -8.77
N ILE A 660 -20.97 -7.83 -7.75
CA ILE A 660 -20.98 -8.19 -6.33
C ILE A 660 -22.32 -7.73 -5.73
N ASP A 661 -22.95 -8.60 -4.96
CA ASP A 661 -24.06 -8.27 -4.08
C ASP A 661 -23.63 -8.52 -2.63
N ASN A 662 -23.31 -7.44 -1.90
CA ASN A 662 -22.82 -7.50 -0.53
C ASN A 662 -23.89 -7.97 0.46
N ALA A 663 -25.18 -7.69 0.20
CA ALA A 663 -26.27 -8.13 1.04
C ALA A 663 -26.50 -9.65 0.92
N ALA A 664 -26.50 -10.17 -0.31
CA ALA A 664 -26.63 -11.59 -0.59
C ALA A 664 -25.31 -12.36 -0.37
N LYS A 665 -24.16 -11.65 -0.26
CA LYS A 665 -22.80 -12.23 -0.20
C LYS A 665 -22.46 -13.08 -1.43
N THR A 666 -22.94 -12.67 -2.60
CA THR A 666 -22.72 -13.35 -3.86
C THR A 666 -21.88 -12.50 -4.80
N TYR A 667 -21.24 -13.13 -5.77
CA TYR A 667 -20.59 -12.45 -6.88
C TYR A 667 -20.64 -13.26 -8.16
N ARG A 668 -20.37 -12.58 -9.27
CA ARG A 668 -20.17 -13.20 -10.58
C ARG A 668 -18.98 -12.56 -11.27
N VAL A 669 -18.21 -13.38 -11.98
CA VAL A 669 -17.15 -12.94 -12.87
C VAL A 669 -17.49 -13.41 -14.26
N SER A 670 -17.47 -12.49 -15.23
CA SER A 670 -17.70 -12.83 -16.65
C SER A 670 -16.54 -12.34 -17.53
N LEU A 671 -16.23 -13.14 -18.56
CA LEU A 671 -15.30 -12.83 -19.65
C LEU A 671 -16.08 -12.88 -20.96
N ASP A 672 -15.95 -11.85 -21.79
CA ASP A 672 -16.67 -11.74 -23.06
C ASP A 672 -18.19 -11.97 -22.95
N GLY A 673 -18.74 -11.56 -21.80
CA GLY A 673 -20.16 -11.73 -21.48
C GLY A 673 -20.59 -13.12 -21.03
N ALA A 674 -19.68 -14.08 -20.93
CA ALA A 674 -19.95 -15.42 -20.40
C ALA A 674 -19.45 -15.52 -18.94
N ASP A 675 -20.29 -16.04 -18.05
CA ASP A 675 -19.89 -16.31 -16.67
C ASP A 675 -18.80 -17.38 -16.65
N ILE A 676 -17.77 -17.13 -15.82
CA ILE A 676 -16.62 -18.04 -15.61
C ILE A 676 -16.46 -18.45 -14.13
N ALA A 677 -16.98 -17.65 -13.21
CA ALA A 677 -16.93 -17.92 -11.79
C ALA A 677 -18.06 -17.23 -11.02
N ASN A 678 -18.41 -17.81 -9.88
CA ASN A 678 -19.28 -17.23 -8.86
C ASN A 678 -18.76 -17.60 -7.46
N GLU A 679 -19.50 -17.25 -6.41
CA GLU A 679 -19.13 -17.51 -5.02
C GLU A 679 -18.87 -18.98 -4.69
N ASP A 680 -19.44 -19.92 -5.47
CA ASP A 680 -19.41 -21.36 -5.19
C ASP A 680 -18.63 -22.18 -6.23
N ALA A 681 -18.37 -21.63 -7.40
CA ALA A 681 -17.81 -22.40 -8.51
C ALA A 681 -16.94 -21.58 -9.46
N VAL A 682 -16.03 -22.28 -10.13
CA VAL A 682 -15.26 -21.80 -11.27
C VAL A 682 -15.34 -22.80 -12.43
N PHE A 683 -15.45 -22.29 -13.64
CA PHE A 683 -15.58 -23.07 -14.88
C PHE A 683 -15.04 -22.25 -16.05
N CYS A 684 -13.72 -22.17 -16.17
CA CYS A 684 -13.06 -21.30 -17.14
C CYS A 684 -11.74 -21.90 -17.66
N PRO A 685 -11.21 -21.41 -18.77
CA PRO A 685 -9.88 -21.75 -19.22
C PRO A 685 -8.84 -21.46 -18.12
N MET A 686 -7.89 -22.37 -17.92
CA MET A 686 -6.66 -22.10 -17.16
C MET A 686 -5.58 -21.53 -18.10
N ASP A 687 -5.54 -22.08 -19.31
CA ASP A 687 -4.67 -21.66 -20.40
C ASP A 687 -5.27 -22.10 -21.76
N ALA A 688 -4.46 -22.09 -22.82
CA ALA A 688 -4.91 -22.47 -24.17
C ALA A 688 -5.29 -23.97 -24.30
N ASP A 689 -4.80 -24.81 -23.40
CA ASP A 689 -4.91 -26.27 -23.51
C ASP A 689 -5.70 -26.91 -22.36
N ARG A 690 -6.15 -26.11 -21.38
CA ARG A 690 -6.84 -26.61 -20.18
C ARG A 690 -8.02 -25.74 -19.77
N ILE A 691 -9.14 -26.39 -19.40
CA ILE A 691 -10.29 -25.76 -18.76
C ILE A 691 -10.47 -26.39 -17.39
N CYS A 692 -10.61 -25.59 -16.34
CA CYS A 692 -10.90 -26.08 -15.00
C CYS A 692 -12.38 -25.99 -14.66
N PHE A 693 -12.83 -26.97 -13.86
CA PHE A 693 -14.14 -27.01 -13.25
C PHE A 693 -13.96 -27.34 -11.77
N TYR A 694 -14.50 -26.50 -10.92
CA TYR A 694 -14.46 -26.69 -9.46
C TYR A 694 -15.69 -26.11 -8.81
N ALA A 695 -16.26 -26.81 -7.81
CA ALA A 695 -17.39 -26.29 -7.03
C ALA A 695 -17.33 -26.74 -5.56
N LEU A 696 -17.86 -25.92 -4.67
CA LEU A 696 -17.99 -26.24 -3.25
C LEU A 696 -18.99 -27.35 -2.99
N THR A 697 -20.00 -27.50 -3.86
CA THR A 697 -21.03 -28.53 -3.79
C THR A 697 -21.11 -29.31 -5.10
N ALA A 698 -21.44 -30.59 -5.03
CA ALA A 698 -21.57 -31.41 -6.25
C ALA A 698 -22.65 -30.86 -7.19
N ARG A 699 -22.24 -30.62 -8.46
CA ARG A 699 -23.13 -30.07 -9.49
C ARG A 699 -22.58 -30.27 -10.90
N GLU A 700 -23.45 -30.04 -11.87
CA GLU A 700 -23.05 -29.91 -13.27
C GLU A 700 -22.52 -28.47 -13.52
N LEU A 701 -21.37 -28.36 -14.17
CA LEU A 701 -20.77 -27.10 -14.60
C LEU A 701 -20.57 -27.11 -16.12
N SER A 702 -20.66 -25.92 -16.72
CA SER A 702 -20.53 -25.77 -18.18
C SER A 702 -19.67 -24.57 -18.52
N ALA A 703 -18.61 -24.77 -19.32
CA ALA A 703 -17.69 -23.76 -19.82
C ALA A 703 -17.78 -23.63 -21.34
N ALA A 704 -17.35 -22.50 -21.89
CA ALA A 704 -17.21 -22.32 -23.35
C ALA A 704 -16.24 -23.37 -23.91
N TRP A 705 -16.61 -23.99 -25.00
CA TRP A 705 -15.77 -24.94 -25.75
C TRP A 705 -14.91 -24.16 -26.74
N PRO A 706 -13.57 -24.26 -26.70
CA PRO A 706 -12.72 -23.62 -27.68
C PRO A 706 -12.92 -24.23 -29.07
N THR A 707 -13.12 -23.39 -30.06
CA THR A 707 -13.48 -23.82 -31.42
C THR A 707 -12.40 -24.65 -32.14
N GLU A 708 -11.15 -24.50 -31.71
CA GLU A 708 -9.98 -25.23 -32.22
C GLU A 708 -9.76 -26.59 -31.55
N TRP A 709 -10.53 -26.94 -30.51
CA TRP A 709 -10.43 -28.23 -29.85
C TRP A 709 -11.28 -29.29 -30.55
N LYS A 710 -10.82 -30.54 -30.50
CA LYS A 710 -11.53 -31.69 -31.00
C LYS A 710 -12.04 -32.57 -29.85
N GLU A 711 -13.31 -32.91 -29.88
CA GLU A 711 -13.95 -33.64 -28.80
C GLU A 711 -13.38 -35.06 -28.59
N ASP A 712 -13.03 -35.75 -29.72
CA ASP A 712 -12.43 -37.08 -29.71
C ASP A 712 -10.97 -37.12 -29.21
N GLU A 713 -10.28 -35.98 -29.21
CA GLU A 713 -8.93 -35.85 -28.67
C GLU A 713 -8.92 -35.41 -27.18
N ALA A 714 -9.99 -34.77 -26.70
CA ALA A 714 -10.05 -34.17 -25.37
C ALA A 714 -10.30 -35.23 -24.27
N VAL A 715 -9.85 -34.94 -23.07
CA VAL A 715 -10.07 -35.80 -21.88
C VAL A 715 -10.28 -34.96 -20.64
N ALA A 716 -11.26 -35.33 -19.80
CA ALA A 716 -11.49 -34.75 -18.50
C ALA A 716 -10.96 -35.66 -17.37
N VAL A 717 -10.30 -35.08 -16.38
CA VAL A 717 -9.67 -35.79 -15.28
C VAL A 717 -9.99 -35.11 -13.95
N ALA A 718 -10.48 -35.86 -13.00
CA ALA A 718 -10.65 -35.42 -11.60
C ALA A 718 -9.32 -35.55 -10.85
N LEU A 719 -8.93 -34.52 -10.12
CA LEU A 719 -7.67 -34.49 -9.38
C LEU A 719 -7.87 -34.85 -7.92
N SER A 720 -6.95 -35.63 -7.38
CA SER A 720 -6.78 -35.91 -5.97
C SER A 720 -5.30 -36.14 -5.67
N ILE A 721 -4.88 -36.09 -4.42
CA ILE A 721 -3.50 -36.34 -4.02
C ILE A 721 -3.09 -37.75 -4.48
N GLY A 722 -2.05 -37.83 -5.27
CA GLY A 722 -1.50 -39.08 -5.84
C GLY A 722 -2.42 -39.79 -6.83
N LYS A 723 -3.52 -39.17 -7.30
CA LYS A 723 -4.49 -39.85 -8.14
C LYS A 723 -5.16 -38.90 -9.15
N ARG A 724 -5.36 -39.43 -10.38
CA ARG A 724 -6.06 -38.79 -11.49
C ARG A 724 -7.10 -39.76 -12.05
N ASP A 725 -8.36 -39.45 -11.90
CA ASP A 725 -9.47 -40.30 -12.34
C ASP A 725 -10.16 -39.73 -13.59
N PRO A 726 -10.28 -40.48 -14.71
CA PRO A 726 -11.02 -40.06 -15.86
C PRO A 726 -12.50 -39.73 -15.52
N VAL A 727 -13.00 -38.64 -16.07
CA VAL A 727 -14.39 -38.18 -15.89
C VAL A 727 -15.02 -37.99 -17.28
N SER A 728 -16.29 -38.37 -17.40
CA SER A 728 -17.04 -38.12 -18.63
C SER A 728 -17.44 -36.66 -18.77
N PHE A 729 -17.39 -36.13 -19.98
CA PHE A 729 -17.88 -34.80 -20.33
C PHE A 729 -18.78 -34.88 -21.60
N LYS A 730 -19.49 -33.80 -21.87
CA LYS A 730 -20.33 -33.66 -23.08
C LYS A 730 -20.09 -32.32 -23.72
N VAL A 731 -20.03 -32.27 -25.04
CA VAL A 731 -19.98 -31.01 -25.79
C VAL A 731 -21.31 -30.82 -26.53
N ALA A 732 -21.96 -29.71 -26.29
CA ALA A 732 -23.19 -29.34 -26.95
C ALA A 732 -23.32 -27.80 -27.02
N ASN A 733 -23.80 -27.28 -28.14
CA ASN A 733 -24.06 -25.85 -28.31
C ASN A 733 -22.82 -24.95 -27.99
N GLY A 734 -21.62 -25.41 -28.38
CA GLY A 734 -20.37 -24.68 -28.12
C GLY A 734 -19.96 -24.64 -26.66
N ARG A 735 -20.41 -25.56 -25.82
CA ARG A 735 -20.06 -25.65 -24.40
C ARG A 735 -19.66 -27.07 -24.01
N ALA A 736 -18.65 -27.19 -23.17
CA ALA A 736 -18.30 -28.43 -22.50
C ALA A 736 -18.98 -28.49 -21.13
N THR A 737 -19.62 -29.61 -20.82
CA THR A 737 -20.35 -29.84 -19.55
C THR A 737 -19.77 -31.03 -18.84
N VAL A 738 -19.51 -30.85 -17.51
CA VAL A 738 -18.91 -31.84 -16.63
C VAL A 738 -19.67 -31.90 -15.31
N ASN A 739 -19.88 -33.11 -14.78
CA ASN A 739 -20.36 -33.31 -13.42
C ASN A 739 -19.16 -33.30 -12.46
N VAL A 740 -19.10 -32.33 -11.55
CA VAL A 740 -18.05 -32.21 -10.55
C VAL A 740 -18.56 -32.69 -9.18
N ALA A 741 -17.75 -33.46 -8.46
CA ALA A 741 -18.02 -33.77 -7.05
C ALA A 741 -17.70 -32.55 -6.19
N ALA A 742 -18.27 -32.48 -4.99
CA ALA A 742 -18.00 -31.40 -4.04
C ALA A 742 -16.50 -31.29 -3.74
N GLN A 743 -15.94 -30.10 -3.94
CA GLN A 743 -14.54 -29.76 -3.62
C GLN A 743 -13.49 -30.64 -4.32
N GLN A 744 -13.84 -31.24 -5.46
CA GLN A 744 -12.92 -32.01 -6.29
C GLN A 744 -12.70 -31.29 -7.62
N PRO A 745 -11.47 -30.86 -7.93
CA PRO A 745 -11.18 -30.24 -9.22
C PRO A 745 -11.29 -31.23 -10.37
N VAL A 746 -11.81 -30.77 -11.49
CA VAL A 746 -11.76 -31.49 -12.77
C VAL A 746 -11.09 -30.61 -13.80
N ILE A 747 -10.09 -31.14 -14.48
CA ILE A 747 -9.42 -30.48 -15.59
C ILE A 747 -9.78 -31.18 -16.90
N LEU A 748 -10.27 -30.41 -17.84
CA LEU A 748 -10.51 -30.82 -19.20
C LEU A 748 -9.32 -30.38 -20.08
N TYR A 749 -8.62 -31.33 -20.65
CA TYR A 749 -7.46 -31.13 -21.49
C TYR A 749 -7.85 -31.22 -22.95
N ARG A 750 -7.18 -30.40 -23.77
CA ARG A 750 -7.31 -30.41 -25.21
C ARG A 750 -6.93 -31.76 -25.85
N SER A 751 -6.00 -32.50 -25.23
CA SER A 751 -5.47 -33.75 -25.77
C SER A 751 -5.11 -34.73 -24.63
N HIS A 752 -5.34 -36.06 -24.90
CA HIS A 752 -4.95 -37.15 -24.01
C HIS A 752 -3.47 -37.13 -23.61
N HIS A 753 -2.57 -36.68 -24.52
CA HIS A 753 -1.12 -36.61 -24.22
C HIS A 753 -0.78 -35.61 -23.13
N MET A 754 -1.65 -34.64 -22.85
CA MET A 754 -1.43 -33.61 -21.84
C MET A 754 -1.91 -34.05 -20.44
N ALA A 755 -2.85 -34.98 -20.38
CA ALA A 755 -3.50 -35.36 -19.12
C ALA A 755 -2.60 -36.09 -18.12
N ARG A 756 -1.43 -36.59 -18.54
CA ARG A 756 -0.48 -37.41 -17.73
C ARG A 756 -1.20 -38.51 -16.92
N VAL A 757 -2.25 -39.12 -17.49
CA VAL A 757 -3.02 -40.21 -16.86
C VAL A 757 -2.23 -41.51 -16.90
#